data_a244e1296a3fe001f24af9745385c1e7
#
_entry.id   a244e1296a3fe001f24af9745385c1e7
#
_cell.length_a   1.000
_cell.length_b   1.000
_cell.length_c   1.000
_cell.angle_alpha   90.00
_cell.angle_beta   90.00
_cell.angle_gamma   90.00
#
_symmetry.space_group_name_H-M   'P 1'
#
loop_
_entity.id
_entity.type
_entity.pdbx_description
1 polymer ?
#
loop_
_entity_poly.entity_id
_entity_poly.type
_entity_poly.pdbx_seq_one_letter_code
_entity_poly.pdbx_strand_id
1 'polypeptide(L)'
;MSQQQILVTKRNGNKEPLNIEKLHKVVFWATENLNNVSASEVEIKSHIQFYTGIKTGVIQETLIKSAADLISEEHPGYQYVAGRLINYHLRKEIYNSIDPWPLLQLIKRNVEIGYYDKEILELYTEDEINKLDKYIDHERDMKFTYAAMEQWRGKYLVKNRVTGEMYETPQVAYMMIAATLFADYPAETRLNWIKDYYDAVSQHYISLPTPMMAGLRTPQRQFSSCVLIETDDSLDSISATSASIVRYVSQKAGIGIGAGRIRALGSPIRRGDAYHTGVIPFYKVFQAATRSCSQGGVRNGAATLYYPIWHLEVEDLLVLKNNKGTDDNRIRHMDYGVQFNKLMYERLLTGGDITLFSPHDVPDMYDAFFADQDKFKELYERAERNTRLKKKTIKAVDLFTAFMNERKDTGRIYLMNVDHANTHGSFKPDLAPVKMSNLCCEITLPTVPLTDINDENGRIALCTLSAINWGLIKDPRDFEKYCALAVRGLDSLLSYQNYPIKAAQIATQEFRPLGVGIVNFAYWLAKNDVSYTDPAALELVNQYAEAWSYYLIKASADLAIEKGACTRSKDTKYGDGILPVDTYKTEVDELVTDKLTMPWEELRQQLRDTGIRNATLMALMPSETSAQISNSTNGVEPPRSYVSIKQSKDGSLKQVVPEYRKLKNKYELLWDQKSPEGYLKIMAVLQKYIDQSISVNTSYNPKFYEEEKIPMSEMFKHLVMCYKYGIKTLYYFNTYDGQGEMDVGSIVIETSAPGINESEEICDSCAI
;
A
#
# COMPACT_ATOMS: atom_id res chain seq x y z
N MET A 1 -13.10 -39.59 44.03
CA MET A 1 -12.77 -39.64 42.61
C MET A 1 -11.32 -39.20 42.45
N SER A 2 -10.39 -40.10 42.06
CA SER A 2 -8.99 -39.76 41.82
C SER A 2 -8.97 -38.78 40.62
N GLN A 3 -8.46 -37.56 40.84
CA GLN A 3 -8.19 -36.65 39.73
C GLN A 3 -7.26 -37.38 38.76
N GLN A 4 -7.76 -37.76 37.58
CA GLN A 4 -6.94 -38.33 36.51
C GLN A 4 -5.88 -37.27 36.13
N GLN A 5 -4.63 -37.56 36.47
CA GLN A 5 -3.50 -36.67 36.17
C GLN A 5 -3.34 -36.57 34.63
N ILE A 6 -3.49 -35.36 34.08
CA ILE A 6 -3.32 -35.13 32.64
C ILE A 6 -1.86 -35.40 32.26
N LEU A 7 -1.60 -36.31 31.33
CA LEU A 7 -0.29 -36.54 30.75
C LEU A 7 -0.11 -35.67 29.50
N VAL A 8 1.03 -34.99 29.36
CA VAL A 8 1.37 -34.20 28.23
C VAL A 8 2.49 -34.81 27.37
N THR A 9 2.45 -34.62 26.08
CA THR A 9 3.49 -35.09 25.17
C THR A 9 4.46 -33.94 24.87
N LYS A 10 5.72 -34.12 25.22
CA LYS A 10 6.80 -33.15 24.97
C LYS A 10 7.21 -33.14 23.48
N ARG A 11 7.96 -32.11 23.06
CA ARG A 11 8.50 -32.01 21.68
C ARG A 11 9.41 -33.19 21.31
N ASN A 12 10.12 -33.77 22.27
CA ASN A 12 10.95 -34.96 22.08
C ASN A 12 10.18 -36.30 22.09
N GLY A 13 8.84 -36.25 22.16
CA GLY A 13 7.97 -37.42 22.21
C GLY A 13 7.73 -38.02 23.61
N ASN A 14 8.47 -37.62 24.63
CA ASN A 14 8.31 -38.13 26.00
C ASN A 14 6.96 -37.65 26.62
N LYS A 15 6.37 -38.51 27.42
CA LYS A 15 5.15 -38.20 28.20
C LYS A 15 5.52 -37.92 29.63
N GLU A 16 4.97 -36.81 30.17
CA GLU A 16 5.12 -36.44 31.57
C GLU A 16 3.80 -35.86 32.12
N PRO A 17 3.59 -35.85 33.42
CA PRO A 17 2.45 -35.17 34.04
C PRO A 17 2.44 -33.69 33.70
N LEU A 18 1.24 -33.13 33.46
CA LEU A 18 1.07 -31.68 33.26
C LEU A 18 1.53 -30.95 34.52
N ASN A 19 2.52 -30.08 34.35
CA ASN A 19 3.01 -29.24 35.44
C ASN A 19 2.33 -27.85 35.36
N ILE A 20 1.31 -27.66 36.19
CA ILE A 20 0.50 -26.43 36.28
C ILE A 20 1.35 -25.23 36.73
N GLU A 21 2.33 -25.44 37.63
CA GLU A 21 3.22 -24.36 38.08
C GLU A 21 4.05 -23.76 36.93
N LYS A 22 4.49 -24.61 35.97
CA LYS A 22 5.19 -24.12 34.77
C LYS A 22 4.28 -23.30 33.86
N LEU A 23 3.03 -23.69 33.73
CA LEU A 23 2.04 -22.91 32.96
C LEU A 23 1.79 -21.56 33.65
N HIS A 24 1.55 -21.60 34.97
CA HIS A 24 1.33 -20.40 35.78
C HIS A 24 2.48 -19.40 35.62
N LYS A 25 3.74 -19.87 35.72
CA LYS A 25 4.93 -19.02 35.54
C LYS A 25 4.98 -18.35 34.18
N VAL A 26 4.62 -19.05 33.11
CA VAL A 26 4.62 -18.50 31.75
C VAL A 26 3.51 -17.46 31.58
N VAL A 27 2.30 -17.76 32.04
CA VAL A 27 1.17 -16.82 31.94
C VAL A 27 1.39 -15.59 32.83
N PHE A 28 1.88 -15.81 34.06
CA PHE A 28 2.21 -14.73 34.99
C PHE A 28 3.28 -13.79 34.39
N TRP A 29 4.36 -14.34 33.84
CA TRP A 29 5.36 -13.57 33.13
C TRP A 29 4.76 -12.77 31.95
N ALA A 30 3.85 -13.38 31.19
CA ALA A 30 3.21 -12.70 30.06
C ALA A 30 2.30 -11.53 30.49
N THR A 31 1.77 -11.57 31.71
CA THR A 31 0.93 -10.49 32.27
C THR A 31 1.72 -9.44 33.09
N GLU A 32 3.01 -9.67 33.32
CA GLU A 32 3.85 -8.80 34.14
C GLU A 32 3.92 -7.37 33.60
N ASN A 33 3.75 -6.39 34.48
CA ASN A 33 3.77 -4.95 34.18
C ASN A 33 2.68 -4.50 33.17
N LEU A 34 1.61 -5.30 33.00
CA LEU A 34 0.44 -4.91 32.21
C LEU A 34 -0.75 -4.62 33.14
N ASN A 35 -1.48 -3.57 32.82
CA ASN A 35 -2.66 -3.15 33.58
C ASN A 35 -3.92 -3.89 33.11
N ASN A 36 -4.82 -4.22 34.06
CA ASN A 36 -6.14 -4.81 33.80
C ASN A 36 -6.11 -6.10 32.99
N VAL A 37 -5.18 -6.97 33.32
CA VAL A 37 -5.07 -8.35 32.85
C VAL A 37 -4.89 -9.29 34.04
N SER A 38 -5.39 -10.50 33.93
CA SER A 38 -5.32 -11.52 34.95
C SER A 38 -4.75 -12.82 34.37
N ALA A 39 -3.66 -13.31 34.96
CA ALA A 39 -3.12 -14.63 34.62
C ALA A 39 -4.16 -15.73 34.86
N SER A 40 -4.91 -15.65 35.96
CA SER A 40 -5.93 -16.65 36.32
C SER A 40 -7.07 -16.72 35.30
N GLU A 41 -7.49 -15.60 34.67
CA GLU A 41 -8.52 -15.63 33.63
C GLU A 41 -8.05 -16.38 32.39
N VAL A 42 -6.80 -16.16 31.94
CA VAL A 42 -6.20 -16.90 30.81
C VAL A 42 -6.11 -18.39 31.15
N GLU A 43 -5.67 -18.72 32.35
CA GLU A 43 -5.52 -20.11 32.82
C GLU A 43 -6.86 -20.83 32.89
N ILE A 44 -7.88 -20.26 33.55
CA ILE A 44 -9.22 -20.84 33.65
C ILE A 44 -9.79 -21.10 32.26
N LYS A 45 -9.71 -20.12 31.36
CA LYS A 45 -10.22 -20.23 29.99
C LYS A 45 -9.50 -21.30 29.18
N SER A 46 -8.19 -21.51 29.41
CA SER A 46 -7.38 -22.51 28.72
C SER A 46 -7.53 -23.91 29.25
N HIS A 47 -7.67 -24.04 30.60
CA HIS A 47 -7.63 -25.33 31.31
C HIS A 47 -8.76 -26.27 30.86
N ILE A 48 -9.92 -25.73 30.53
CA ILE A 48 -11.10 -26.49 30.06
C ILE A 48 -10.80 -27.26 28.75
N GLN A 49 -9.76 -26.87 28.02
CA GLN A 49 -9.41 -27.45 26.72
C GLN A 49 -8.30 -28.52 26.82
N PHE A 50 -7.73 -28.79 27.98
CA PHE A 50 -6.63 -29.74 28.14
C PHE A 50 -7.13 -31.17 28.30
N TYR A 51 -6.47 -32.12 27.64
CA TYR A 51 -6.77 -33.54 27.67
C TYR A 51 -5.49 -34.37 27.75
N THR A 52 -5.60 -35.64 28.19
CA THR A 52 -4.43 -36.54 28.28
C THR A 52 -3.90 -36.88 26.87
N GLY A 53 -2.59 -36.73 26.70
CA GLY A 53 -1.90 -36.91 25.43
C GLY A 53 -1.67 -35.62 24.66
N ILE A 54 -2.21 -34.48 25.12
CA ILE A 54 -2.03 -33.16 24.47
C ILE A 54 -0.55 -32.84 24.31
N LYS A 55 -0.18 -32.32 23.15
CA LYS A 55 1.20 -31.87 22.90
C LYS A 55 1.44 -30.51 23.57
N THR A 56 2.65 -30.28 24.10
CA THR A 56 3.00 -29.01 24.75
C THR A 56 2.90 -27.80 23.82
N GLY A 57 3.11 -27.97 22.51
CA GLY A 57 2.85 -26.93 21.51
C GLY A 57 1.36 -26.54 21.43
N VAL A 58 0.45 -27.54 21.47
CA VAL A 58 -1.00 -27.30 21.47
C VAL A 58 -1.45 -26.59 22.72
N ILE A 59 -0.86 -26.93 23.89
CA ILE A 59 -1.11 -26.18 25.15
C ILE A 59 -0.75 -24.72 24.98
N GLN A 60 0.41 -24.43 24.37
CA GLN A 60 0.85 -23.04 24.16
C GLN A 60 -0.07 -22.28 23.22
N GLU A 61 -0.50 -22.92 22.11
CA GLU A 61 -1.50 -22.31 21.21
C GLU A 61 -2.85 -22.09 21.89
N THR A 62 -3.25 -22.99 22.80
CA THR A 62 -4.47 -22.81 23.60
C THR A 62 -4.37 -21.61 24.54
N LEU A 63 -3.21 -21.40 25.19
CA LEU A 63 -2.97 -20.21 26.03
C LEU A 63 -3.03 -18.93 25.20
N ILE A 64 -2.41 -18.92 24.01
CA ILE A 64 -2.44 -17.78 23.08
C ILE A 64 -3.87 -17.43 22.70
N LYS A 65 -4.65 -18.43 22.26
CA LYS A 65 -6.06 -18.23 21.86
C LYS A 65 -6.91 -17.74 23.04
N SER A 66 -6.72 -18.33 24.23
CA SER A 66 -7.43 -17.90 25.43
C SER A 66 -7.16 -16.45 25.79
N ALA A 67 -5.92 -16.00 25.69
CA ALA A 67 -5.56 -14.60 25.89
C ALA A 67 -6.13 -13.69 24.79
N ALA A 68 -6.08 -14.12 23.52
CA ALA A 68 -6.61 -13.36 22.38
C ALA A 68 -8.13 -13.18 22.45
N ASP A 69 -8.86 -14.19 22.93
CA ASP A 69 -10.31 -14.11 23.12
C ASP A 69 -10.72 -13.08 24.20
N LEU A 70 -9.84 -12.80 25.15
CA LEU A 70 -10.06 -11.79 26.19
C LEU A 70 -9.80 -10.36 25.74
N ILE A 71 -9.26 -10.15 24.53
CA ILE A 71 -9.03 -8.81 23.98
C ILE A 71 -10.38 -8.12 23.75
N SER A 72 -10.58 -6.99 24.39
CA SER A 72 -11.78 -6.15 24.31
C SER A 72 -11.42 -4.68 24.57
N GLU A 73 -12.39 -3.79 24.41
CA GLU A 73 -12.25 -2.38 24.78
C GLU A 73 -11.99 -2.20 26.28
N GLU A 74 -12.62 -3.01 27.12
CA GLU A 74 -12.43 -2.97 28.59
C GLU A 74 -11.06 -3.53 28.98
N HIS A 75 -10.54 -4.50 28.23
CA HIS A 75 -9.32 -5.23 28.54
C HIS A 75 -8.31 -5.26 27.38
N PRO A 76 -7.88 -4.09 26.86
CA PRO A 76 -6.96 -4.02 25.71
C PRO A 76 -5.56 -4.60 26.01
N GLY A 77 -5.19 -4.73 27.28
CA GLY A 77 -3.91 -5.28 27.71
C GLY A 77 -3.67 -6.72 27.27
N TYR A 78 -4.73 -7.52 27.10
CA TYR A 78 -4.60 -8.92 26.65
C TYR A 78 -3.98 -9.07 25.26
N GLN A 79 -4.04 -8.03 24.39
CA GLN A 79 -3.32 -8.08 23.11
C GLN A 79 -1.80 -8.22 23.30
N TYR A 80 -1.23 -7.64 24.35
CA TYR A 80 0.19 -7.80 24.69
C TYR A 80 0.47 -9.14 25.38
N VAL A 81 -0.45 -9.62 26.23
CA VAL A 81 -0.34 -10.97 26.84
C VAL A 81 -0.25 -12.03 25.75
N ALA A 82 -1.18 -12.01 24.81
CA ALA A 82 -1.18 -12.94 23.67
C ALA A 82 0.08 -12.81 22.79
N GLY A 83 0.54 -11.59 22.50
CA GLY A 83 1.77 -11.33 21.77
C GLY A 83 3.01 -11.89 22.46
N ARG A 84 3.15 -11.71 23.78
CA ARG A 84 4.24 -12.27 24.58
C ARG A 84 4.21 -13.80 24.61
N LEU A 85 3.03 -14.41 24.74
CA LEU A 85 2.88 -15.86 24.68
C LEU A 85 3.29 -16.42 23.31
N ILE A 86 2.97 -15.75 22.21
CA ILE A 86 3.44 -16.12 20.87
C ILE A 86 4.97 -16.04 20.80
N ASN A 87 5.56 -14.95 21.29
CA ASN A 87 7.02 -14.79 21.27
C ASN A 87 7.72 -15.86 22.11
N TYR A 88 7.20 -16.18 23.29
CA TYR A 88 7.69 -17.29 24.10
C TYR A 88 7.66 -18.62 23.36
N HIS A 89 6.53 -18.94 22.70
CA HIS A 89 6.37 -20.13 21.91
C HIS A 89 7.36 -20.20 20.75
N LEU A 90 7.49 -19.08 20.01
CA LEU A 90 8.39 -18.91 18.87
C LEU A 90 9.87 -19.14 19.27
N ARG A 91 10.33 -18.50 20.36
CA ARG A 91 11.71 -18.71 20.85
C ARG A 91 11.98 -20.16 21.23
N LYS A 92 11.02 -20.84 21.89
CA LYS A 92 11.12 -22.25 22.23
C LYS A 92 11.15 -23.16 20.99
N GLU A 93 10.48 -22.78 19.93
CA GLU A 93 10.48 -23.52 18.68
C GLU A 93 11.82 -23.38 17.94
N ILE A 94 12.32 -22.14 17.80
CA ILE A 94 13.52 -21.83 17.00
C ILE A 94 14.80 -22.21 17.72
N TYR A 95 14.89 -21.90 19.04
CA TYR A 95 16.14 -21.97 19.83
C TYR A 95 16.14 -23.15 20.80
N ASN A 96 15.03 -23.84 20.97
CA ASN A 96 14.80 -24.78 22.09
C ASN A 96 15.10 -24.17 23.48
N SER A 97 15.18 -22.84 23.56
CA SER A 97 15.45 -22.00 24.72
C SER A 97 14.58 -20.75 24.67
N ILE A 98 14.54 -19.97 25.75
CA ILE A 98 14.00 -18.61 25.76
C ILE A 98 15.08 -17.66 25.24
N ASP A 99 16.32 -17.95 25.52
CA ASP A 99 17.46 -17.13 25.09
C ASP A 99 17.77 -17.37 23.63
N PRO A 100 17.87 -16.30 22.82
CA PRO A 100 18.24 -16.40 21.40
C PRO A 100 19.65 -16.96 21.23
N TRP A 101 19.86 -17.66 20.09
CA TRP A 101 21.20 -18.05 19.69
C TRP A 101 22.00 -16.84 19.22
N PRO A 102 23.37 -16.91 19.26
CA PRO A 102 24.21 -15.93 18.61
C PRO A 102 23.87 -15.80 17.14
N LEU A 103 23.82 -14.55 16.64
CA LEU A 103 23.39 -14.25 15.26
C LEU A 103 24.17 -15.05 14.21
N LEU A 104 25.49 -15.16 14.36
CA LEU A 104 26.34 -15.92 13.43
C LEU A 104 25.94 -17.39 13.32
N GLN A 105 25.63 -18.03 14.46
CA GLN A 105 25.15 -19.42 14.48
C GLN A 105 23.83 -19.56 13.74
N LEU A 106 22.90 -18.61 13.96
CA LEU A 106 21.60 -18.63 13.31
C LEU A 106 21.72 -18.44 11.80
N ILE A 107 22.55 -17.48 11.35
CA ILE A 107 22.81 -17.22 9.93
C ILE A 107 23.40 -18.47 9.27
N LYS A 108 24.45 -19.08 9.85
CA LYS A 108 25.07 -20.29 9.30
C LYS A 108 24.04 -21.41 9.10
N ARG A 109 23.22 -21.69 10.12
CA ARG A 109 22.13 -22.69 10.00
C ARG A 109 21.17 -22.35 8.88
N ASN A 110 20.67 -21.11 8.83
CA ASN A 110 19.63 -20.72 7.87
C ASN A 110 20.16 -20.65 6.43
N VAL A 111 21.44 -20.39 6.22
CA VAL A 111 22.12 -20.51 4.92
C VAL A 111 22.27 -21.97 4.53
N GLU A 112 22.72 -22.83 5.45
CA GLU A 112 22.91 -24.27 5.19
C GLU A 112 21.59 -24.95 4.76
N ILE A 113 20.48 -24.62 5.40
CA ILE A 113 19.15 -25.15 5.03
C ILE A 113 18.49 -24.40 3.88
N GLY A 114 19.14 -23.38 3.28
CA GLY A 114 18.71 -22.68 2.07
C GLY A 114 17.64 -21.63 2.25
N TYR A 115 17.35 -21.18 3.47
CA TYR A 115 16.37 -20.12 3.73
C TYR A 115 16.94 -18.71 3.74
N TYR A 116 18.21 -18.54 4.20
CA TYR A 116 18.91 -17.28 4.03
C TYR A 116 19.81 -17.33 2.79
N ASP A 117 19.99 -16.16 2.19
CA ASP A 117 20.95 -16.03 1.11
C ASP A 117 22.39 -16.18 1.64
N LYS A 118 23.18 -17.02 0.95
CA LYS A 118 24.58 -17.25 1.31
C LYS A 118 25.45 -15.99 1.21
N GLU A 119 25.06 -15.04 0.38
CA GLU A 119 25.76 -13.78 0.12
C GLU A 119 26.07 -13.02 1.41
N ILE A 120 25.22 -13.15 2.44
CA ILE A 120 25.44 -12.50 3.75
C ILE A 120 26.77 -12.96 4.40
N LEU A 121 27.15 -14.23 4.25
CA LEU A 121 28.42 -14.76 4.77
C LEU A 121 29.64 -14.42 3.87
N GLU A 122 29.40 -14.02 2.63
CA GLU A 122 30.43 -13.56 1.69
C GLU A 122 30.73 -12.07 1.88
N LEU A 123 29.70 -11.25 2.21
CA LEU A 123 29.78 -9.79 2.33
C LEU A 123 30.25 -9.30 3.70
N TYR A 124 30.00 -10.07 4.76
CA TYR A 124 30.36 -9.71 6.14
C TYR A 124 31.35 -10.67 6.75
N THR A 125 32.29 -10.10 7.48
CA THR A 125 33.21 -10.88 8.34
C THR A 125 32.45 -11.39 9.59
N GLU A 126 32.94 -12.48 10.19
CA GLU A 126 32.37 -12.99 11.45
C GLU A 126 32.41 -11.94 12.58
N ASP A 127 33.46 -11.10 12.61
CA ASP A 127 33.58 -10.00 13.60
C ASP A 127 32.49 -8.94 13.42
N GLU A 128 32.15 -8.58 12.17
CA GLU A 128 31.04 -7.66 11.88
C GLU A 128 29.71 -8.27 12.29
N ILE A 129 29.46 -9.53 11.97
CA ILE A 129 28.22 -10.22 12.38
C ILE A 129 28.10 -10.26 13.91
N ASN A 130 29.19 -10.54 14.62
CA ASN A 130 29.21 -10.53 16.09
C ASN A 130 29.02 -9.12 16.69
N LYS A 131 29.39 -8.06 15.96
CA LYS A 131 29.04 -6.68 16.34
C LYS A 131 27.58 -6.38 16.12
N LEU A 132 27.00 -6.83 14.99
CA LEU A 132 25.57 -6.70 14.71
C LEU A 132 24.73 -7.43 15.76
N ASP A 133 25.15 -8.63 16.19
CA ASP A 133 24.48 -9.39 17.24
C ASP A 133 24.31 -8.56 18.53
N LYS A 134 25.34 -7.82 18.93
CA LYS A 134 25.29 -6.95 20.11
C LYS A 134 24.36 -5.73 20.00
N TYR A 135 23.98 -5.36 18.78
CA TYR A 135 23.01 -4.28 18.56
C TYR A 135 21.56 -4.73 18.64
N ILE A 136 21.30 -6.06 18.57
CA ILE A 136 19.95 -6.59 18.61
C ILE A 136 19.39 -6.47 20.03
N ASP A 137 18.28 -5.74 20.14
CA ASP A 137 17.49 -5.66 21.38
C ASP A 137 16.30 -6.61 21.30
N HIS A 138 16.49 -7.85 21.74
CA HIS A 138 15.48 -8.89 21.71
C HIS A 138 14.27 -8.61 22.60
N GLU A 139 14.38 -7.68 23.57
CA GLU A 139 13.26 -7.30 24.43
C GLU A 139 12.21 -6.45 23.70
N ARG A 140 12.55 -5.87 22.57
CA ARG A 140 11.58 -5.18 21.69
C ARG A 140 10.46 -6.11 21.22
N ASP A 141 10.73 -7.41 21.06
CA ASP A 141 9.71 -8.41 20.70
C ASP A 141 8.59 -8.54 21.73
N MET A 142 8.87 -8.19 23.01
CA MET A 142 7.87 -8.23 24.09
C MET A 142 6.85 -7.10 24.03
N LYS A 143 7.06 -6.12 23.13
CA LYS A 143 6.15 -4.99 22.92
C LYS A 143 5.17 -5.23 21.78
N PHE A 144 5.30 -6.31 21.03
CA PHE A 144 4.37 -6.66 19.97
C PHE A 144 3.00 -7.08 20.50
N THR A 145 1.96 -6.64 19.82
CA THR A 145 0.59 -7.08 20.07
C THR A 145 0.32 -8.46 19.46
N TYR A 146 -0.81 -9.06 19.82
CA TYR A 146 -1.30 -10.29 19.22
C TYR A 146 -1.34 -10.20 17.68
N ALA A 147 -1.99 -9.17 17.15
CA ALA A 147 -2.11 -8.97 15.70
C ALA A 147 -0.73 -8.84 15.02
N ALA A 148 0.20 -8.10 15.63
CA ALA A 148 1.56 -7.96 15.13
C ALA A 148 2.28 -9.32 15.05
N MET A 149 2.25 -10.09 16.12
CA MET A 149 2.92 -11.40 16.17
C MET A 149 2.29 -12.42 15.23
N GLU A 150 0.96 -12.37 15.01
CA GLU A 150 0.30 -13.22 14.01
C GLU A 150 0.71 -12.83 12.57
N GLN A 151 0.87 -11.53 12.27
CA GLN A 151 1.41 -11.11 10.97
C GLN A 151 2.86 -11.59 10.80
N TRP A 152 3.69 -11.49 11.83
CA TRP A 152 5.04 -12.02 11.81
C TRP A 152 5.07 -13.52 11.50
N ARG A 153 4.35 -14.33 12.27
CA ARG A 153 4.26 -15.79 12.06
C ARG A 153 3.64 -16.16 10.71
N GLY A 154 2.58 -15.48 10.34
CA GLY A 154 1.81 -15.77 9.15
C GLY A 154 2.53 -15.45 7.85
N LYS A 155 3.16 -14.26 7.79
CA LYS A 155 3.62 -13.66 6.52
C LYS A 155 5.11 -13.40 6.42
N TYR A 156 5.78 -12.96 7.50
CA TYR A 156 7.08 -12.32 7.40
C TYR A 156 8.28 -13.15 7.84
N LEU A 157 8.13 -13.93 8.90
CA LEU A 157 9.22 -14.79 9.37
C LEU A 157 9.53 -15.90 8.36
N VAL A 158 10.80 -16.15 8.19
CA VAL A 158 11.29 -17.25 7.37
C VAL A 158 10.87 -18.57 8.01
N LYS A 159 10.17 -19.40 7.22
CA LYS A 159 9.62 -20.68 7.68
C LYS A 159 9.57 -21.72 6.57
N ASN A 160 9.55 -22.99 6.97
CA ASN A 160 9.16 -24.07 6.09
C ASN A 160 7.64 -24.04 5.86
N ARG A 161 7.21 -23.77 4.65
CA ARG A 161 5.76 -23.61 4.33
C ARG A 161 4.98 -24.93 4.39
N VAL A 162 5.67 -26.07 4.32
CA VAL A 162 5.05 -27.40 4.39
C VAL A 162 4.86 -27.85 5.84
N THR A 163 5.91 -27.67 6.67
CA THR A 163 5.88 -28.12 8.09
C THR A 163 5.39 -27.03 9.04
N GLY A 164 5.46 -25.75 8.65
CA GLY A 164 5.20 -24.60 9.49
C GLY A 164 6.35 -24.21 10.40
N GLU A 165 7.48 -24.93 10.39
CA GLU A 165 8.64 -24.66 11.25
C GLU A 165 9.26 -23.31 10.98
N MET A 166 9.48 -22.51 12.04
CA MET A 166 10.04 -21.15 12.02
C MET A 166 11.53 -21.16 12.25
N TYR A 167 12.25 -20.20 11.64
CA TYR A 167 13.72 -20.18 11.67
C TYR A 167 14.32 -18.89 12.20
N GLU A 168 13.52 -17.89 12.54
CA GLU A 168 13.97 -16.60 13.05
C GLU A 168 12.92 -15.90 13.92
N THR A 169 13.35 -14.93 14.72
CA THR A 169 12.48 -14.03 15.49
C THR A 169 12.41 -12.65 14.83
N PRO A 170 11.41 -11.79 15.18
CA PRO A 170 11.25 -10.49 14.54
C PRO A 170 12.49 -9.58 14.63
N GLN A 171 13.18 -9.52 15.76
CA GLN A 171 14.35 -8.66 15.89
C GLN A 171 15.52 -9.13 15.04
N VAL A 172 15.70 -10.44 14.90
CA VAL A 172 16.68 -11.00 13.98
C VAL A 172 16.31 -10.66 12.54
N ALA A 173 15.03 -10.79 12.16
CA ALA A 173 14.57 -10.43 10.83
C ALA A 173 14.84 -8.96 10.51
N TYR A 174 14.56 -8.03 11.41
CA TYR A 174 14.86 -6.60 11.24
C TYR A 174 16.36 -6.33 11.06
N MET A 175 17.21 -6.97 11.88
CA MET A 175 18.66 -6.82 11.75
C MET A 175 19.16 -7.34 10.40
N MET A 176 18.65 -8.49 9.95
CA MET A 176 19.03 -9.09 8.67
C MET A 176 18.54 -8.25 7.47
N ILE A 177 17.37 -7.62 7.58
CA ILE A 177 16.85 -6.67 6.58
C ILE A 177 17.82 -5.47 6.49
N ALA A 178 18.17 -4.87 7.61
CA ALA A 178 19.09 -3.75 7.65
C ALA A 178 20.49 -4.13 7.09
N ALA A 179 21.02 -5.27 7.50
CA ALA A 179 22.30 -5.76 7.01
C ALA A 179 22.28 -6.00 5.48
N THR A 180 21.18 -6.54 4.93
CA THR A 180 21.04 -6.75 3.49
C THR A 180 21.02 -5.42 2.72
N LEU A 181 20.27 -4.43 3.20
CA LEU A 181 20.15 -3.13 2.51
C LEU A 181 21.43 -2.30 2.47
N PHE A 182 22.26 -2.40 3.49
CA PHE A 182 23.46 -1.58 3.62
C PHE A 182 24.76 -2.36 3.37
N ALA A 183 24.66 -3.55 2.78
CA ALA A 183 25.83 -4.40 2.50
C ALA A 183 26.87 -3.73 1.59
N ASP A 184 26.43 -2.97 0.60
CA ASP A 184 27.30 -2.28 -0.37
C ASP A 184 27.89 -0.97 0.15
N TYR A 185 27.58 -0.55 1.38
CA TYR A 185 28.18 0.64 1.97
C TYR A 185 29.62 0.35 2.41
N PRO A 186 30.50 1.39 2.47
CA PRO A 186 31.88 1.21 2.92
C PRO A 186 31.96 0.53 4.29
N ALA A 187 32.87 -0.43 4.43
CA ALA A 187 33.00 -1.25 5.65
C ALA A 187 33.17 -0.40 6.93
N GLU A 188 33.79 0.77 6.82
CA GLU A 188 34.03 1.70 7.93
C GLU A 188 32.75 2.34 8.46
N THR A 189 31.70 2.45 7.64
CA THR A 189 30.47 3.18 7.98
C THR A 189 29.21 2.30 7.99
N ARG A 190 29.22 1.15 7.28
CA ARG A 190 28.02 0.34 7.08
C ARG A 190 27.39 -0.15 8.38
N LEU A 191 28.16 -0.50 9.39
CA LEU A 191 27.64 -0.98 10.66
C LEU A 191 26.83 0.11 11.41
N ASN A 192 27.21 1.37 11.26
CA ASN A 192 26.50 2.49 11.85
C ASN A 192 25.14 2.69 11.13
N TRP A 193 25.14 2.65 9.78
CA TRP A 193 23.90 2.73 8.99
C TRP A 193 22.95 1.57 9.29
N ILE A 194 23.48 0.35 9.40
CA ILE A 194 22.71 -0.83 9.78
C ILE A 194 22.07 -0.66 11.15
N LYS A 195 22.85 -0.20 12.14
CA LYS A 195 22.35 0.04 13.50
C LYS A 195 21.26 1.09 13.53
N ASP A 196 21.48 2.24 12.87
CA ASP A 196 20.50 3.33 12.86
C ASP A 196 19.20 2.93 12.14
N TYR A 197 19.32 2.19 11.03
CA TYR A 197 18.16 1.67 10.31
C TYR A 197 17.43 0.60 11.11
N TYR A 198 18.14 -0.35 11.70
CA TYR A 198 17.58 -1.35 12.61
C TYR A 198 16.81 -0.69 13.76
N ASP A 199 17.41 0.31 14.40
CA ASP A 199 16.76 1.04 15.48
C ASP A 199 15.48 1.74 15.00
N ALA A 200 15.50 2.36 13.83
CA ALA A 200 14.33 3.05 13.27
C ALA A 200 13.19 2.08 12.92
N VAL A 201 13.49 0.92 12.31
CA VAL A 201 12.44 -0.05 11.91
C VAL A 201 11.95 -0.87 13.10
N SER A 202 12.84 -1.30 14.00
CA SER A 202 12.48 -2.14 15.14
C SER A 202 11.80 -1.35 16.27
N GLN A 203 11.96 -0.03 16.32
CA GLN A 203 11.21 0.89 17.19
C GLN A 203 9.98 1.49 16.48
N HIS A 204 9.69 1.05 15.25
CA HIS A 204 8.50 1.40 14.47
C HIS A 204 8.40 2.86 14.01
N TYR A 205 9.51 3.61 13.93
CA TYR A 205 9.53 4.92 13.29
C TYR A 205 9.37 4.81 11.77
N ILE A 206 9.89 3.73 11.18
CA ILE A 206 9.76 3.39 9.76
C ILE A 206 9.02 2.07 9.64
N SER A 207 7.94 2.06 8.85
CA SER A 207 7.19 0.87 8.47
C SER A 207 7.68 0.35 7.11
N LEU A 208 7.89 -0.96 7.01
CA LEU A 208 8.39 -1.62 5.81
C LEU A 208 7.26 -2.37 5.08
N PRO A 209 7.29 -2.43 3.74
CA PRO A 209 6.30 -3.14 2.96
C PRO A 209 6.48 -4.66 3.06
N THR A 210 5.39 -5.37 2.84
CA THR A 210 5.36 -6.85 2.88
C THR A 210 6.47 -7.53 2.08
N PRO A 211 6.82 -7.13 0.83
CA PRO A 211 7.88 -7.81 0.08
C PRO A 211 9.26 -7.70 0.74
N MET A 212 9.58 -6.55 1.34
CA MET A 212 10.83 -6.35 2.04
C MET A 212 10.90 -7.19 3.32
N MET A 213 9.83 -7.15 4.13
CA MET A 213 9.77 -7.90 5.39
C MET A 213 9.83 -9.41 5.19
N ALA A 214 9.18 -9.93 4.15
CA ALA A 214 9.16 -11.35 3.87
C ALA A 214 10.40 -11.85 3.11
N GLY A 215 11.00 -11.01 2.25
CA GLY A 215 11.95 -11.46 1.24
C GLY A 215 13.40 -11.04 1.42
N LEU A 216 13.69 -9.86 1.95
CA LEU A 216 15.08 -9.46 2.22
C LEU A 216 15.73 -10.45 3.19
N ARG A 217 17.00 -10.78 3.00
CA ARG A 217 17.77 -11.88 3.61
C ARG A 217 17.55 -13.27 3.03
N THR A 218 16.55 -13.46 2.17
CA THR A 218 16.30 -14.75 1.47
C THR A 218 16.83 -14.69 0.03
N PRO A 219 16.86 -15.80 -0.73
CA PRO A 219 17.21 -15.76 -2.14
C PRO A 219 16.24 -14.99 -3.05
N GLN A 220 15.13 -14.48 -2.53
CA GLN A 220 14.20 -13.63 -3.29
C GLN A 220 14.85 -12.29 -3.65
N ARG A 221 14.63 -11.82 -4.89
CA ARG A 221 15.26 -10.60 -5.42
C ARG A 221 14.28 -9.63 -6.07
N GLN A 222 12.96 -9.83 -5.97
CA GLN A 222 11.95 -8.89 -6.46
C GLN A 222 11.14 -8.37 -5.29
N PHE A 223 11.14 -7.04 -5.07
CA PHE A 223 10.55 -6.37 -3.90
C PHE A 223 9.60 -5.22 -4.26
N SER A 224 9.46 -4.90 -5.54
CA SER A 224 8.49 -3.88 -5.97
C SER A 224 7.07 -4.44 -5.92
N SER A 225 6.20 -3.80 -5.15
CA SER A 225 4.81 -4.20 -5.00
C SER A 225 3.88 -3.57 -6.04
N CYS A 226 4.27 -2.42 -6.60
CA CYS A 226 3.47 -1.63 -7.53
C CYS A 226 4.12 -1.61 -8.91
N VAL A 227 3.39 -2.09 -9.92
CA VAL A 227 3.86 -2.23 -11.30
C VAL A 227 2.86 -1.57 -12.24
N LEU A 228 3.34 -0.65 -13.08
CA LEU A 228 2.54 0.07 -14.07
C LEU A 228 2.96 -0.36 -15.47
N ILE A 229 2.02 -0.89 -16.25
CA ILE A 229 2.24 -1.40 -17.61
C ILE A 229 1.28 -0.70 -18.57
N GLU A 230 1.82 0.02 -19.54
CA GLU A 230 1.05 0.66 -20.58
C GLU A 230 0.99 -0.24 -21.82
N THR A 231 -0.17 -0.32 -22.47
CA THR A 231 -0.34 -0.98 -23.78
C THR A 231 -0.63 0.04 -24.87
N ASP A 232 -0.10 -0.21 -26.05
CA ASP A 232 -0.40 0.55 -27.25
C ASP A 232 -1.50 -0.15 -28.09
N ASP A 233 -1.98 0.52 -29.14
CA ASP A 233 -3.02 0.07 -30.05
C ASP A 233 -2.46 -0.90 -31.13
N SER A 234 -1.79 -1.96 -30.67
CA SER A 234 -1.24 -3.02 -31.53
C SER A 234 -1.32 -4.39 -30.86
N LEU A 235 -1.46 -5.47 -31.64
CA LEU A 235 -1.49 -6.83 -31.12
C LEU A 235 -0.17 -7.21 -30.43
N ASP A 236 0.96 -6.69 -30.92
CA ASP A 236 2.27 -6.95 -30.32
C ASP A 236 2.35 -6.33 -28.93
N SER A 237 1.94 -5.08 -28.77
CA SER A 237 1.92 -4.40 -27.47
C SER A 237 0.94 -5.04 -26.49
N ILE A 238 -0.26 -5.42 -26.93
CA ILE A 238 -1.26 -6.13 -26.12
C ILE A 238 -0.69 -7.47 -25.62
N SER A 239 0.00 -8.21 -26.51
CA SER A 239 0.65 -9.49 -26.16
C SER A 239 1.79 -9.29 -25.18
N ALA A 240 2.66 -8.30 -25.39
CA ALA A 240 3.75 -7.93 -24.49
C ALA A 240 3.24 -7.51 -23.11
N THR A 241 2.15 -6.76 -23.06
CA THR A 241 1.46 -6.36 -21.81
C THR A 241 0.97 -7.59 -21.06
N SER A 242 0.29 -8.52 -21.72
CA SER A 242 -0.22 -9.76 -21.10
C SER A 242 0.92 -10.60 -20.53
N ALA A 243 2.01 -10.77 -21.28
CA ALA A 243 3.20 -11.50 -20.81
C ALA A 243 3.86 -10.82 -19.61
N SER A 244 3.90 -9.50 -19.59
CA SER A 244 4.44 -8.69 -18.48
C SER A 244 3.60 -8.84 -17.23
N ILE A 245 2.27 -8.81 -17.34
CA ILE A 245 1.33 -9.04 -16.24
C ILE A 245 1.62 -10.41 -15.59
N VAL A 246 1.67 -11.48 -16.38
CA VAL A 246 1.93 -12.84 -15.86
C VAL A 246 3.26 -12.91 -15.09
N ARG A 247 4.33 -12.32 -15.62
CA ARG A 247 5.64 -12.32 -14.96
C ARG A 247 5.63 -11.60 -13.60
N TYR A 248 4.97 -10.44 -13.52
CA TYR A 248 4.94 -9.67 -12.26
C TYR A 248 3.92 -10.22 -11.24
N VAL A 249 2.77 -10.71 -11.68
CA VAL A 249 1.81 -11.37 -10.80
C VAL A 249 2.43 -12.62 -10.15
N SER A 250 3.20 -13.41 -10.90
CA SER A 250 3.93 -14.56 -10.34
C SER A 250 4.93 -14.17 -9.25
N GLN A 251 5.38 -12.89 -9.24
CA GLN A 251 6.29 -12.29 -8.25
C GLN A 251 5.54 -11.49 -7.16
N LYS A 252 4.22 -11.69 -7.03
CA LYS A 252 3.35 -11.07 -6.01
C LYS A 252 3.15 -9.55 -6.14
N ALA A 253 3.28 -8.99 -7.32
CA ALA A 253 3.03 -7.58 -7.57
C ALA A 253 1.55 -7.30 -7.90
N GLY A 254 1.06 -6.13 -7.49
CA GLY A 254 -0.19 -5.54 -7.94
C GLY A 254 0.02 -4.71 -9.21
N ILE A 255 -0.91 -4.77 -10.15
CA ILE A 255 -0.72 -4.23 -11.50
C ILE A 255 -1.65 -3.05 -11.77
N GLY A 256 -1.08 -1.94 -12.28
CA GLY A 256 -1.82 -0.89 -12.99
C GLY A 256 -1.65 -1.12 -14.49
N ILE A 257 -2.75 -1.11 -15.24
CA ILE A 257 -2.75 -1.34 -16.69
C ILE A 257 -3.28 -0.09 -17.40
N GLY A 258 -2.46 0.57 -18.19
CA GLY A 258 -2.88 1.69 -19.03
C GLY A 258 -3.36 1.18 -20.39
N ALA A 259 -4.65 1.01 -20.58
CA ALA A 259 -5.22 0.41 -21.81
C ALA A 259 -6.17 1.35 -22.57
N GLY A 260 -6.19 2.62 -22.22
CA GLY A 260 -7.08 3.62 -22.81
C GLY A 260 -6.76 3.98 -24.26
N ARG A 261 -5.59 3.59 -24.80
CA ARG A 261 -5.19 3.89 -26.18
C ARG A 261 -5.77 2.90 -27.20
N ILE A 262 -6.21 1.72 -26.77
CA ILE A 262 -6.76 0.72 -27.67
C ILE A 262 -7.99 1.28 -28.42
N ARG A 263 -8.04 1.12 -29.75
CA ARG A 263 -9.11 1.61 -30.60
C ARG A 263 -10.47 0.99 -30.27
N ALA A 264 -11.51 1.78 -30.43
CA ALA A 264 -12.87 1.37 -30.11
C ALA A 264 -13.50 0.42 -31.13
N LEU A 265 -14.60 -0.20 -30.73
CA LEU A 265 -15.44 -1.06 -31.55
C LEU A 265 -15.81 -0.39 -32.90
N GLY A 266 -15.57 -1.11 -33.99
CA GLY A 266 -15.86 -0.67 -35.35
C GLY A 266 -14.87 0.34 -35.90
N SER A 267 -13.73 0.57 -35.26
CA SER A 267 -12.60 1.29 -35.87
C SER A 267 -12.02 0.46 -37.02
N PRO A 268 -11.59 1.08 -38.12
CA PRO A 268 -11.07 0.35 -39.30
C PRO A 268 -9.73 -0.33 -38.95
N ILE A 269 -9.54 -1.55 -39.47
CA ILE A 269 -8.29 -2.29 -39.49
C ILE A 269 -7.97 -2.71 -40.94
N ARG A 270 -6.71 -3.03 -41.23
CA ARG A 270 -6.26 -3.45 -42.55
C ARG A 270 -6.75 -2.52 -43.70
N ARG A 271 -6.61 -1.20 -43.50
CA ARG A 271 -7.07 -0.17 -44.44
C ARG A 271 -8.58 -0.21 -44.76
N GLY A 272 -9.38 -0.72 -43.80
CA GLY A 272 -10.84 -0.77 -43.95
C GLY A 272 -11.39 -2.11 -44.43
N ASP A 273 -10.55 -3.12 -44.66
CA ASP A 273 -10.99 -4.48 -45.02
C ASP A 273 -11.70 -5.21 -43.89
N ALA A 274 -11.45 -4.79 -42.62
CA ALA A 274 -12.08 -5.32 -41.44
C ALA A 274 -12.28 -4.24 -40.37
N TYR A 275 -13.06 -4.57 -39.34
CA TYR A 275 -13.36 -3.65 -38.25
C TYR A 275 -12.99 -4.25 -36.91
N HIS A 276 -12.51 -3.41 -35.97
CA HIS A 276 -12.09 -3.77 -34.66
C HIS A 276 -13.31 -4.25 -33.81
N THR A 277 -13.09 -5.31 -33.01
CA THR A 277 -14.13 -5.94 -32.20
C THR A 277 -14.38 -5.24 -30.84
N GLY A 278 -13.72 -4.11 -30.60
CA GLY A 278 -13.81 -3.35 -29.36
C GLY A 278 -12.72 -3.73 -28.35
N VAL A 279 -12.66 -2.99 -27.25
CA VAL A 279 -11.62 -3.16 -26.23
C VAL A 279 -11.91 -4.31 -25.26
N ILE A 280 -13.17 -4.66 -25.04
CA ILE A 280 -13.62 -5.66 -24.05
C ILE A 280 -12.93 -7.04 -24.24
N PRO A 281 -12.82 -7.60 -25.46
CA PRO A 281 -12.10 -8.86 -25.67
C PRO A 281 -10.65 -8.83 -25.17
N PHE A 282 -9.94 -7.71 -25.36
CA PHE A 282 -8.56 -7.55 -24.91
C PHE A 282 -8.47 -7.34 -23.38
N TYR A 283 -9.43 -6.64 -22.79
CA TYR A 283 -9.51 -6.52 -21.33
C TYR A 283 -9.76 -7.87 -20.64
N LYS A 284 -10.50 -8.79 -21.28
CA LYS A 284 -10.63 -10.19 -20.83
C LYS A 284 -9.29 -10.93 -20.85
N VAL A 285 -8.44 -10.69 -21.86
CA VAL A 285 -7.08 -11.26 -21.89
C VAL A 285 -6.25 -10.76 -20.71
N PHE A 286 -6.32 -9.46 -20.41
CA PHE A 286 -5.61 -8.89 -19.24
C PHE A 286 -6.14 -9.45 -17.92
N GLN A 287 -7.45 -9.63 -17.77
CA GLN A 287 -8.02 -10.30 -16.60
C GLN A 287 -7.50 -11.73 -16.45
N ALA A 288 -7.49 -12.50 -17.54
CA ALA A 288 -6.98 -13.87 -17.54
C ALA A 288 -5.49 -13.91 -17.17
N ALA A 289 -4.68 -13.01 -17.72
CA ALA A 289 -3.27 -12.87 -17.38
C ALA A 289 -3.07 -12.52 -15.90
N THR A 290 -3.87 -11.59 -15.36
CA THR A 290 -3.83 -11.19 -13.95
C THR A 290 -4.16 -12.35 -13.01
N ARG A 291 -5.09 -13.22 -13.37
CA ARG A 291 -5.51 -14.37 -12.57
C ARG A 291 -4.75 -15.67 -12.85
N SER A 292 -3.82 -15.65 -13.79
CA SER A 292 -3.09 -16.84 -14.26
C SER A 292 -2.18 -17.48 -13.20
N CYS A 293 -1.65 -16.69 -12.28
CA CYS A 293 -0.74 -17.14 -11.23
C CYS A 293 -1.30 -16.85 -9.85
N SER A 294 -1.19 -17.83 -8.94
CA SER A 294 -1.48 -17.61 -7.53
C SER A 294 -0.27 -17.02 -6.82
N GLN A 295 -0.48 -15.99 -6.03
CA GLN A 295 0.55 -15.35 -5.21
C GLN A 295 0.87 -16.24 -3.98
N GLY A 296 1.71 -17.26 -4.19
CA GLY A 296 2.14 -18.19 -3.14
C GLY A 296 1.08 -19.22 -2.72
N GLY A 297 0.14 -19.56 -3.62
CA GLY A 297 -0.88 -20.60 -3.39
C GLY A 297 -2.11 -20.14 -2.60
N VAL A 298 -2.20 -18.85 -2.23
CA VAL A 298 -3.24 -18.34 -1.32
C VAL A 298 -4.09 -17.25 -1.98
N ARG A 299 -3.57 -16.50 -2.96
CA ARG A 299 -4.22 -15.33 -3.57
C ARG A 299 -4.06 -15.30 -5.09
N ASN A 300 -5.08 -14.78 -5.77
CA ASN A 300 -4.99 -14.43 -7.18
C ASN A 300 -4.34 -13.05 -7.33
N GLY A 301 -3.75 -12.78 -8.50
CA GLY A 301 -3.27 -11.45 -8.83
C GLY A 301 -4.43 -10.46 -8.93
N ALA A 302 -4.15 -9.18 -8.68
CA ALA A 302 -5.11 -8.09 -8.78
C ALA A 302 -4.58 -6.97 -9.69
N ALA A 303 -5.47 -6.31 -10.42
CA ALA A 303 -5.12 -5.22 -11.33
C ALA A 303 -6.21 -4.16 -11.39
N THR A 304 -5.79 -2.89 -11.60
CA THR A 304 -6.65 -1.78 -11.99
C THR A 304 -6.34 -1.38 -13.43
N LEU A 305 -7.36 -1.29 -14.26
CA LEU A 305 -7.25 -0.91 -15.66
C LEU A 305 -7.73 0.53 -15.86
N TYR A 306 -6.88 1.36 -16.52
CA TYR A 306 -7.12 2.79 -16.70
C TYR A 306 -7.53 3.11 -18.14
N TYR A 307 -8.58 3.96 -18.29
CA TYR A 307 -9.07 4.47 -19.57
C TYR A 307 -9.68 5.87 -19.43
N PRO A 308 -9.66 6.71 -20.50
CA PRO A 308 -10.23 8.05 -20.43
C PRO A 308 -11.76 8.02 -20.48
N ILE A 309 -12.40 8.94 -19.73
CA ILE A 309 -13.88 9.09 -19.70
C ILE A 309 -14.48 9.40 -21.07
N TRP A 310 -13.70 9.96 -21.99
CA TRP A 310 -14.12 10.31 -23.34
C TRP A 310 -13.89 9.18 -24.36
N HIS A 311 -13.53 7.97 -23.94
CA HIS A 311 -13.42 6.80 -24.81
C HIS A 311 -14.77 6.42 -25.41
N LEU A 312 -14.81 6.07 -26.73
CA LEU A 312 -16.08 5.80 -27.43
C LEU A 312 -16.92 4.68 -26.84
N GLU A 313 -16.29 3.71 -26.16
CA GLU A 313 -16.97 2.57 -25.51
C GLU A 313 -17.20 2.81 -24.00
N VAL A 314 -17.04 4.03 -23.47
CA VAL A 314 -17.05 4.28 -22.02
C VAL A 314 -18.32 3.81 -21.31
N GLU A 315 -19.47 3.88 -21.94
CA GLU A 315 -20.74 3.43 -21.34
C GLU A 315 -20.73 1.92 -21.06
N ASP A 316 -20.12 1.13 -21.96
CA ASP A 316 -19.94 -0.31 -21.76
C ASP A 316 -18.81 -0.61 -20.74
N LEU A 317 -17.77 0.24 -20.72
CA LEU A 317 -16.64 0.09 -19.80
C LEU A 317 -17.01 0.38 -18.35
N LEU A 318 -17.86 1.36 -18.09
CA LEU A 318 -18.30 1.71 -16.73
C LEU A 318 -19.02 0.56 -16.04
N VAL A 319 -19.75 -0.28 -16.79
CA VAL A 319 -20.55 -1.38 -16.23
C VAL A 319 -19.83 -2.72 -16.15
N LEU A 320 -18.55 -2.79 -16.53
CA LEU A 320 -17.79 -4.06 -16.58
C LEU A 320 -17.72 -4.80 -15.24
N LYS A 321 -17.71 -4.06 -14.13
CA LYS A 321 -17.57 -4.64 -12.79
C LYS A 321 -18.90 -4.98 -12.11
N ASN A 322 -20.01 -4.41 -12.54
CA ASN A 322 -21.27 -4.57 -11.84
C ASN A 322 -21.85 -6.01 -11.94
N ASN A 323 -22.77 -6.34 -11.03
CA ASN A 323 -23.39 -7.66 -10.95
C ASN A 323 -24.60 -7.85 -11.89
N LYS A 324 -24.93 -6.83 -12.71
CA LYS A 324 -26.02 -6.87 -13.68
C LYS A 324 -25.49 -7.36 -15.04
N GLY A 325 -26.24 -8.20 -15.73
CA GLY A 325 -25.88 -8.74 -17.05
C GLY A 325 -25.15 -10.09 -16.99
N THR A 326 -24.75 -10.58 -18.16
CA THR A 326 -24.09 -11.88 -18.34
C THR A 326 -22.58 -11.77 -18.23
N ASP A 327 -21.88 -12.88 -17.94
CA ASP A 327 -20.42 -12.93 -17.86
C ASP A 327 -19.73 -12.57 -19.18
N ASP A 328 -20.44 -12.74 -20.30
CA ASP A 328 -19.91 -12.35 -21.62
C ASP A 328 -19.64 -10.84 -21.75
N ASN A 329 -20.43 -10.03 -21.04
CA ASN A 329 -20.35 -8.58 -21.09
C ASN A 329 -19.74 -7.95 -19.84
N ARG A 330 -19.13 -8.75 -18.95
CA ARG A 330 -18.56 -8.29 -17.67
C ARG A 330 -17.13 -8.78 -17.49
N ILE A 331 -16.34 -7.99 -16.74
CA ILE A 331 -14.99 -8.31 -16.33
C ILE A 331 -14.88 -7.91 -14.85
N ARG A 332 -15.38 -8.79 -13.97
CA ARG A 332 -15.62 -8.48 -12.56
C ARG A 332 -14.38 -8.56 -11.69
N HIS A 333 -13.37 -9.33 -12.12
CA HIS A 333 -12.16 -9.59 -11.33
C HIS A 333 -11.01 -8.62 -11.62
N MET A 334 -11.35 -7.41 -12.09
CA MET A 334 -10.44 -6.29 -12.21
C MET A 334 -11.12 -5.04 -11.65
N ASP A 335 -10.32 -4.08 -11.20
CA ASP A 335 -10.77 -2.75 -10.85
C ASP A 335 -10.53 -1.79 -12.02
N TYR A 336 -11.17 -0.63 -12.00
CA TYR A 336 -11.11 0.31 -13.12
C TYR A 336 -10.82 1.72 -12.62
N GLY A 337 -9.88 2.40 -13.30
CA GLY A 337 -9.53 3.79 -13.07
C GLY A 337 -9.99 4.65 -14.25
N VAL A 338 -11.04 5.44 -14.03
CA VAL A 338 -11.55 6.34 -15.05
C VAL A 338 -10.80 7.66 -14.98
N GLN A 339 -10.31 8.11 -16.12
CA GLN A 339 -9.44 9.28 -16.24
C GLN A 339 -10.23 10.52 -16.65
N PHE A 340 -10.03 11.60 -15.91
CA PHE A 340 -10.68 12.89 -16.08
C PHE A 340 -9.62 13.99 -16.20
N ASN A 341 -10.02 15.12 -16.80
CA ASN A 341 -9.22 16.34 -16.82
C ASN A 341 -10.10 17.59 -16.69
N LYS A 342 -9.49 18.75 -16.64
CA LYS A 342 -10.14 20.05 -16.50
C LYS A 342 -11.35 20.24 -17.42
N LEU A 343 -11.23 19.92 -18.70
CA LEU A 343 -12.32 20.11 -19.67
C LEU A 343 -13.56 19.32 -19.30
N MET A 344 -13.42 18.10 -18.79
CA MET A 344 -14.57 17.26 -18.41
C MET A 344 -15.34 17.90 -17.25
N TYR A 345 -14.65 18.44 -16.25
CA TYR A 345 -15.28 19.19 -15.16
C TYR A 345 -15.90 20.51 -15.63
N GLU A 346 -15.24 21.26 -16.52
CA GLU A 346 -15.82 22.47 -17.12
C GLU A 346 -17.15 22.16 -17.82
N ARG A 347 -17.20 21.07 -18.59
CA ARG A 347 -18.44 20.63 -19.27
C ARG A 347 -19.53 20.21 -18.29
N LEU A 348 -19.19 19.55 -17.19
CA LEU A 348 -20.15 19.22 -16.13
C LEU A 348 -20.72 20.48 -15.50
N LEU A 349 -19.88 21.43 -15.09
CA LEU A 349 -20.28 22.64 -14.35
C LEU A 349 -21.08 23.61 -15.22
N THR A 350 -20.84 23.63 -16.53
CA THR A 350 -21.57 24.47 -17.49
C THR A 350 -22.82 23.83 -18.07
N GLY A 351 -23.15 22.58 -17.68
CA GLY A 351 -24.25 21.83 -18.24
C GLY A 351 -24.05 21.44 -19.71
N GLY A 352 -22.80 21.35 -20.14
CA GLY A 352 -22.41 21.02 -21.51
C GLY A 352 -22.46 19.53 -21.85
N ASP A 353 -21.93 19.20 -23.01
CA ASP A 353 -21.86 17.85 -23.53
C ASP A 353 -20.43 17.32 -23.51
N ILE A 354 -20.29 15.99 -23.37
CA ILE A 354 -19.02 15.27 -23.59
C ILE A 354 -19.15 14.43 -24.83
N THR A 355 -18.21 14.59 -25.75
CA THR A 355 -18.16 13.82 -26.99
C THR A 355 -17.12 12.71 -26.86
N LEU A 356 -17.53 11.50 -27.19
CA LEU A 356 -16.74 10.28 -27.10
C LEU A 356 -16.06 10.00 -28.45
N PHE A 357 -14.80 9.57 -28.40
CA PHE A 357 -13.98 9.28 -29.56
C PHE A 357 -13.25 7.94 -29.42
N SER A 358 -12.95 7.31 -30.56
CA SER A 358 -11.92 6.28 -30.62
C SER A 358 -10.53 6.95 -30.54
N PRO A 359 -9.65 6.57 -29.61
CA PRO A 359 -8.31 7.16 -29.51
C PRO A 359 -7.48 7.03 -30.80
N HIS A 360 -7.71 5.97 -31.58
CA HIS A 360 -7.11 5.73 -32.85
C HIS A 360 -7.37 6.86 -33.88
N ASP A 361 -8.56 7.44 -33.85
CA ASP A 361 -8.98 8.49 -34.79
C ASP A 361 -8.46 9.88 -34.37
N VAL A 362 -7.97 10.01 -33.12
CA VAL A 362 -7.54 11.26 -32.49
C VAL A 362 -6.23 11.07 -31.67
N PRO A 363 -5.17 10.50 -32.27
CA PRO A 363 -3.96 10.12 -31.54
C PRO A 363 -3.28 11.31 -30.86
N ASP A 364 -3.17 12.46 -31.51
CA ASP A 364 -2.57 13.66 -30.94
C ASP A 364 -3.37 14.20 -29.75
N MET A 365 -4.70 14.05 -29.81
CA MET A 365 -5.59 14.43 -28.69
C MET A 365 -5.41 13.49 -27.50
N TYR A 366 -5.22 12.20 -27.75
CA TYR A 366 -4.93 11.23 -26.68
C TYR A 366 -3.63 11.57 -25.94
N ASP A 367 -2.56 11.90 -26.68
CA ASP A 367 -1.29 12.29 -26.08
C ASP A 367 -1.40 13.63 -25.32
N ALA A 368 -2.08 14.62 -25.91
CA ALA A 368 -2.31 15.91 -25.26
C ALA A 368 -3.14 15.81 -23.98
N PHE A 369 -4.02 14.81 -23.84
CA PHE A 369 -4.83 14.58 -22.65
C PHE A 369 -3.98 14.47 -21.37
N PHE A 370 -2.77 13.94 -21.50
CA PHE A 370 -1.83 13.79 -20.39
C PHE A 370 -0.79 14.92 -20.34
N ALA A 371 -0.35 15.41 -21.49
CA ALA A 371 0.81 16.28 -21.57
C ALA A 371 0.47 17.78 -21.56
N ASP A 372 -0.63 18.19 -22.20
CA ASP A 372 -0.94 19.61 -22.44
C ASP A 372 -2.46 19.84 -22.51
N GLN A 373 -3.02 20.45 -21.47
CA GLN A 373 -4.47 20.63 -21.32
C GLN A 373 -5.05 21.66 -22.31
N ASP A 374 -4.30 22.69 -22.67
CA ASP A 374 -4.75 23.72 -23.61
C ASP A 374 -4.79 23.13 -25.03
N LYS A 375 -3.75 22.41 -25.41
CA LYS A 375 -3.72 21.67 -26.68
C LYS A 375 -4.79 20.59 -26.72
N PHE A 376 -5.03 19.87 -25.62
CA PHE A 376 -6.11 18.89 -25.56
C PHE A 376 -7.46 19.55 -25.85
N LYS A 377 -7.77 20.66 -25.21
CA LYS A 377 -9.02 21.40 -25.41
C LYS A 377 -9.19 21.83 -26.87
N GLU A 378 -8.15 22.40 -27.47
CA GLU A 378 -8.17 22.80 -28.86
C GLU A 378 -8.46 21.62 -29.82
N LEU A 379 -7.73 20.51 -29.63
CA LEU A 379 -7.89 19.30 -30.41
C LEU A 379 -9.25 18.64 -30.21
N TYR A 380 -9.74 18.62 -28.98
CA TYR A 380 -11.05 18.07 -28.63
C TYR A 380 -12.19 18.84 -29.30
N GLU A 381 -12.22 20.17 -29.16
CA GLU A 381 -13.23 21.02 -29.80
C GLU A 381 -13.15 20.99 -31.34
N ARG A 382 -11.95 20.84 -31.91
CA ARG A 382 -11.77 20.62 -33.34
C ARG A 382 -12.33 19.26 -33.78
N ALA A 383 -12.10 18.21 -33.02
CA ALA A 383 -12.66 16.88 -33.27
C ALA A 383 -14.19 16.87 -33.16
N GLU A 384 -14.76 17.61 -32.22
CA GLU A 384 -16.22 17.79 -32.08
C GLU A 384 -16.86 18.38 -33.35
N ARG A 385 -16.20 19.33 -33.98
CA ARG A 385 -16.68 19.95 -35.21
C ARG A 385 -16.45 19.09 -36.49
N ASN A 386 -15.56 18.08 -36.43
CA ASN A 386 -15.27 17.22 -37.56
C ASN A 386 -16.36 16.19 -37.79
N THR A 387 -17.14 16.36 -38.85
CA THR A 387 -18.27 15.47 -39.21
C THR A 387 -17.83 14.12 -39.80
N ARG A 388 -16.55 13.93 -40.11
CA ARG A 388 -16.00 12.68 -40.66
C ARG A 388 -15.62 11.68 -39.59
N LEU A 389 -15.42 12.14 -38.33
CA LEU A 389 -15.07 11.28 -37.23
C LEU A 389 -16.29 10.51 -36.68
N LYS A 390 -16.12 9.22 -36.41
CA LYS A 390 -17.06 8.45 -35.67
C LYS A 390 -17.05 8.92 -34.22
N LYS A 391 -18.16 9.39 -33.70
CA LYS A 391 -18.27 9.94 -32.33
C LYS A 391 -19.68 9.78 -31.79
N LYS A 392 -19.81 9.89 -30.49
CA LYS A 392 -21.07 9.94 -29.77
C LYS A 392 -21.03 11.09 -28.78
N THR A 393 -22.10 11.84 -28.65
CA THR A 393 -22.20 12.96 -27.71
C THR A 393 -23.21 12.63 -26.63
N ILE A 394 -22.87 12.86 -25.37
CA ILE A 394 -23.67 12.61 -24.17
C ILE A 394 -23.66 13.85 -23.30
N LYS A 395 -24.74 14.14 -22.60
CA LYS A 395 -24.76 15.18 -21.57
C LYS A 395 -23.70 14.87 -20.50
N ALA A 396 -22.88 15.85 -20.15
CA ALA A 396 -21.84 15.67 -19.12
C ALA A 396 -22.45 15.17 -17.81
N VAL A 397 -23.58 15.75 -17.38
CA VAL A 397 -24.26 15.34 -16.15
C VAL A 397 -24.71 13.87 -16.19
N ASP A 398 -25.16 13.36 -17.34
CA ASP A 398 -25.59 11.96 -17.47
C ASP A 398 -24.41 11.00 -17.38
N LEU A 399 -23.29 11.34 -18.05
CA LEU A 399 -22.09 10.51 -18.02
C LEU A 399 -21.45 10.47 -16.61
N PHE A 400 -21.34 11.62 -15.95
CA PHE A 400 -20.85 11.69 -14.57
C PHE A 400 -21.77 10.98 -13.58
N THR A 401 -23.09 11.03 -13.80
CA THR A 401 -24.08 10.31 -12.99
C THR A 401 -23.92 8.80 -13.17
N ALA A 402 -23.73 8.32 -14.40
CA ALA A 402 -23.46 6.91 -14.67
C ALA A 402 -22.17 6.44 -13.97
N PHE A 403 -21.08 7.22 -14.10
CA PHE A 403 -19.83 6.96 -13.39
C PHE A 403 -20.01 6.89 -11.87
N MET A 404 -20.68 7.87 -11.27
CA MET A 404 -20.87 7.91 -9.82
C MET A 404 -21.76 6.79 -9.30
N ASN A 405 -22.77 6.37 -10.07
CA ASN A 405 -23.62 5.23 -9.72
C ASN A 405 -22.82 3.92 -9.71
N GLU A 406 -22.05 3.65 -10.76
CA GLU A 406 -21.22 2.45 -10.83
C GLU A 406 -20.13 2.45 -9.76
N ARG A 407 -19.52 3.62 -9.48
CA ARG A 407 -18.57 3.80 -8.40
C ARG A 407 -19.19 3.49 -7.03
N LYS A 408 -20.38 4.02 -6.75
CA LYS A 408 -21.13 3.76 -5.50
C LYS A 408 -21.55 2.30 -5.38
N ASP A 409 -22.11 1.72 -6.46
CA ASP A 409 -22.69 0.37 -6.43
C ASP A 409 -21.61 -0.73 -6.36
N THR A 410 -20.42 -0.49 -6.90
CA THR A 410 -19.32 -1.48 -6.90
C THR A 410 -18.24 -1.20 -5.86
N GLY A 411 -18.12 0.05 -5.39
CA GLY A 411 -17.04 0.51 -4.52
C GLY A 411 -15.67 0.63 -5.20
N ARG A 412 -15.49 0.09 -6.41
CA ARG A 412 -14.19 -0.18 -7.05
C ARG A 412 -14.05 0.37 -8.47
N ILE A 413 -14.78 1.41 -8.79
CA ILE A 413 -14.53 2.27 -9.95
C ILE A 413 -13.82 3.52 -9.43
N TYR A 414 -12.54 3.64 -9.75
CA TYR A 414 -11.66 4.69 -9.27
C TYR A 414 -11.64 5.88 -10.22
N LEU A 415 -11.07 6.97 -9.77
CA LEU A 415 -10.92 8.19 -10.56
C LEU A 415 -9.47 8.65 -10.54
N MET A 416 -8.98 9.12 -11.70
CA MET A 416 -7.68 9.78 -11.83
C MET A 416 -7.85 11.11 -12.58
N ASN A 417 -7.47 12.21 -11.94
CA ASN A 417 -7.34 13.53 -12.55
C ASN A 417 -5.96 13.64 -13.22
N VAL A 418 -5.90 13.39 -14.53
CA VAL A 418 -4.62 13.29 -15.24
C VAL A 418 -3.89 14.63 -15.34
N ASP A 419 -4.61 15.73 -15.39
CA ASP A 419 -4.06 17.08 -15.34
C ASP A 419 -3.37 17.36 -14.01
N HIS A 420 -4.00 17.03 -12.88
CA HIS A 420 -3.39 17.19 -11.56
C HIS A 420 -2.15 16.30 -11.42
N ALA A 421 -2.20 15.04 -11.88
CA ALA A 421 -1.06 14.12 -11.82
C ALA A 421 0.16 14.64 -12.59
N ASN A 422 -0.06 15.34 -13.70
CA ASN A 422 1.02 15.85 -14.56
C ASN A 422 1.45 17.29 -14.18
N THR A 423 0.54 18.16 -13.75
CA THR A 423 0.89 19.52 -13.34
C THR A 423 1.57 19.55 -11.98
N HIS A 424 1.12 18.75 -11.04
CA HIS A 424 1.64 18.67 -9.66
C HIS A 424 2.52 17.44 -9.39
N GLY A 425 2.94 16.70 -10.42
CA GLY A 425 3.93 15.63 -10.31
C GLY A 425 5.35 16.15 -10.49
N SER A 426 6.33 15.30 -10.19
CA SER A 426 7.76 15.65 -10.33
C SER A 426 8.28 15.57 -11.76
N PHE A 427 7.54 14.99 -12.70
CA PHE A 427 7.96 14.82 -14.09
C PHE A 427 7.56 16.01 -14.96
N LYS A 428 8.33 16.28 -16.02
CA LYS A 428 7.97 17.23 -17.09
C LYS A 428 7.04 16.51 -18.07
N PRO A 429 5.78 16.95 -18.24
CA PRO A 429 4.80 16.20 -19.02
C PRO A 429 5.11 16.06 -20.51
N ASP A 430 5.90 16.97 -21.06
CA ASP A 430 6.38 16.94 -22.43
C ASP A 430 7.47 15.87 -22.66
N LEU A 431 8.19 15.48 -21.63
CA LEU A 431 9.30 14.52 -21.69
C LEU A 431 8.95 13.16 -21.10
N ALA A 432 8.12 13.14 -20.05
CA ALA A 432 7.78 11.96 -19.28
C ALA A 432 6.34 12.06 -18.71
N PRO A 433 5.31 12.03 -19.58
CA PRO A 433 3.92 12.14 -19.12
C PRO A 433 3.48 10.94 -18.29
N VAL A 434 2.75 11.22 -17.21
CA VAL A 434 2.10 10.20 -16.37
C VAL A 434 0.74 9.90 -16.96
N LYS A 435 0.54 8.64 -17.38
CA LYS A 435 -0.66 8.23 -18.11
C LYS A 435 -1.58 7.28 -17.34
N MET A 436 -1.17 6.80 -16.18
CA MET A 436 -1.96 5.90 -15.35
C MET A 436 -1.47 5.92 -13.90
N SER A 437 -2.11 5.12 -13.06
CA SER A 437 -1.66 4.81 -11.70
C SER A 437 -1.54 3.29 -11.52
N ASN A 438 -1.17 2.87 -10.31
CA ASN A 438 -1.07 1.46 -9.91
C ASN A 438 -2.45 0.88 -9.50
N LEU A 439 -2.42 -0.33 -8.90
CA LEU A 439 -3.61 -1.00 -8.39
C LEU A 439 -4.39 -0.14 -7.38
N CYS A 440 -3.69 0.52 -6.46
CA CYS A 440 -4.29 1.28 -5.35
C CYS A 440 -4.31 2.82 -5.55
N CYS A 441 -3.99 3.31 -6.74
CA CYS A 441 -4.10 4.71 -7.16
C CYS A 441 -3.11 5.72 -6.54
N GLU A 442 -2.11 5.30 -5.75
CA GLU A 442 -1.14 6.22 -5.13
C GLU A 442 0.11 6.49 -5.98
N ILE A 443 0.42 5.65 -6.96
CA ILE A 443 1.64 5.75 -7.77
C ILE A 443 1.36 6.46 -9.08
N THR A 444 2.11 7.51 -9.37
CA THR A 444 2.01 8.30 -10.61
C THR A 444 3.39 8.42 -11.25
N LEU A 445 3.73 7.47 -12.09
CA LEU A 445 5.01 7.34 -12.77
C LEU A 445 4.83 7.26 -14.28
N PRO A 446 5.79 7.78 -15.08
CA PRO A 446 5.74 7.71 -16.53
C PRO A 446 5.98 6.28 -17.02
N THR A 447 5.28 5.91 -18.10
CA THR A 447 5.38 4.63 -18.78
C THR A 447 5.55 4.82 -20.28
N VAL A 448 6.07 3.78 -20.94
CA VAL A 448 6.11 3.70 -22.42
C VAL A 448 5.69 2.27 -22.80
N PRO A 449 4.72 2.09 -23.72
CA PRO A 449 4.27 0.77 -24.13
C PRO A 449 5.41 -0.08 -24.68
N LEU A 450 5.35 -1.40 -24.46
CA LEU A 450 6.27 -2.36 -25.03
C LEU A 450 5.75 -2.85 -26.39
N THR A 451 6.65 -3.14 -27.32
CA THR A 451 6.37 -3.83 -28.58
C THR A 451 6.55 -5.35 -28.45
N ASP A 452 7.45 -5.78 -27.60
CA ASP A 452 7.64 -7.17 -27.19
C ASP A 452 8.20 -7.24 -25.75
N ILE A 453 8.27 -8.44 -25.18
CA ILE A 453 8.68 -8.64 -23.76
C ILE A 453 10.14 -8.23 -23.50
N ASN A 454 10.99 -8.18 -24.51
CA ASN A 454 12.40 -7.81 -24.41
C ASN A 454 12.67 -6.39 -24.91
N ASP A 455 11.62 -5.62 -25.19
CA ASP A 455 11.74 -4.25 -25.70
C ASP A 455 12.48 -3.34 -24.71
N GLU A 456 13.65 -2.85 -25.09
CA GLU A 456 14.45 -1.91 -24.30
C GLU A 456 14.02 -0.45 -24.46
N ASN A 457 13.15 -0.15 -25.42
CA ASN A 457 12.59 1.20 -25.62
C ASN A 457 11.33 1.43 -24.81
N GLY A 458 10.62 0.36 -24.44
CA GLY A 458 9.47 0.42 -23.53
C GLY A 458 9.89 0.75 -22.09
N ARG A 459 8.94 1.19 -21.26
CA ARG A 459 9.14 1.49 -19.83
C ARG A 459 7.98 0.94 -19.01
N ILE A 460 8.29 -0.04 -18.17
CA ILE A 460 7.41 -0.49 -17.09
C ILE A 460 7.84 0.24 -15.81
N ALA A 461 6.94 1.00 -15.23
CA ALA A 461 7.26 1.72 -14.01
C ALA A 461 7.05 0.83 -12.77
N LEU A 462 8.00 0.89 -11.86
CA LEU A 462 7.97 0.19 -10.56
C LEU A 462 8.11 1.21 -9.45
N CYS A 463 7.39 0.99 -8.34
CA CYS A 463 7.61 1.74 -7.12
C CYS A 463 7.91 0.82 -5.95
N THR A 464 8.88 1.22 -5.12
CA THR A 464 9.19 0.61 -3.83
C THR A 464 8.71 1.53 -2.72
N LEU A 465 8.09 0.95 -1.72
CA LEU A 465 7.32 1.68 -0.72
C LEU A 465 7.92 1.55 0.68
N SER A 466 7.68 2.55 1.51
CA SER A 466 7.92 2.57 2.94
C SER A 466 6.99 3.62 3.56
N ALA A 467 6.91 3.73 4.87
CA ALA A 467 6.14 4.80 5.51
C ALA A 467 6.79 5.28 6.82
N ILE A 468 6.56 6.54 7.15
CA ILE A 468 6.94 7.12 8.45
C ILE A 468 5.74 7.03 9.40
N ASN A 469 5.98 6.59 10.61
CA ASN A 469 4.98 6.52 11.68
C ASN A 469 4.85 7.91 12.34
N TRP A 470 3.90 8.70 11.88
CA TRP A 470 3.67 10.05 12.41
C TRP A 470 3.29 10.03 13.88
N GLY A 471 2.64 8.97 14.38
CA GLY A 471 2.29 8.83 15.79
C GLY A 471 3.49 8.87 16.75
N LEU A 472 4.70 8.62 16.25
CA LEU A 472 5.95 8.67 17.02
C LEU A 472 6.72 9.99 16.82
N ILE A 473 6.38 10.80 15.83
CA ILE A 473 7.00 12.09 15.56
C ILE A 473 6.45 13.12 16.57
N LYS A 474 7.32 13.77 17.29
CA LYS A 474 6.96 14.76 18.31
C LYS A 474 7.11 16.19 17.84
N ASP A 475 8.11 16.42 16.98
CA ASP A 475 8.44 17.73 16.43
C ASP A 475 8.70 17.55 14.92
N PRO A 476 8.29 18.48 14.05
CA PRO A 476 8.57 18.39 12.61
C PRO A 476 10.05 18.17 12.24
N ARG A 477 10.99 18.60 13.07
CA ARG A 477 12.42 18.39 12.87
C ARG A 477 12.85 16.93 13.04
N ASP A 478 12.07 16.11 13.74
CA ASP A 478 12.35 14.68 13.91
C ASP A 478 12.27 13.93 12.57
N PHE A 479 11.56 14.47 11.57
CA PHE A 479 11.50 13.90 10.23
C PHE A 479 12.87 13.78 9.56
N GLU A 480 13.79 14.70 9.83
CA GLU A 480 15.12 14.72 9.17
C GLU A 480 15.80 13.35 9.23
N LYS A 481 15.90 12.79 10.42
CA LYS A 481 16.57 11.50 10.65
C LYS A 481 15.85 10.35 9.94
N TYR A 482 14.54 10.25 10.14
CA TYR A 482 13.79 9.07 9.67
C TYR A 482 13.52 9.12 8.17
N CYS A 483 13.32 10.28 7.58
CA CYS A 483 13.26 10.47 6.14
C CYS A 483 14.57 10.11 5.46
N ALA A 484 15.71 10.54 6.01
CA ALA A 484 17.03 10.18 5.48
C ALA A 484 17.25 8.66 5.47
N LEU A 485 16.92 7.97 6.57
CA LEU A 485 17.04 6.51 6.66
C LEU A 485 16.09 5.79 5.71
N ALA A 486 14.83 6.23 5.59
CA ALA A 486 13.85 5.63 4.68
C ALA A 486 14.30 5.76 3.22
N VAL A 487 14.74 6.94 2.78
CA VAL A 487 15.22 7.19 1.42
C VAL A 487 16.47 6.34 1.13
N ARG A 488 17.44 6.29 2.03
CA ARG A 488 18.65 5.47 1.87
C ARG A 488 18.34 3.98 1.76
N GLY A 489 17.48 3.45 2.62
CA GLY A 489 17.10 2.04 2.60
C GLY A 489 16.40 1.65 1.31
N LEU A 490 15.44 2.48 0.84
CA LEU A 490 14.76 2.25 -0.42
C LEU A 490 15.67 2.43 -1.65
N ASP A 491 16.55 3.44 -1.66
CA ASP A 491 17.49 3.60 -2.76
C ASP A 491 18.45 2.42 -2.89
N SER A 492 18.95 1.88 -1.76
CA SER A 492 19.76 0.66 -1.74
C SER A 492 18.99 -0.54 -2.28
N LEU A 493 17.71 -0.66 -1.94
CA LEU A 493 16.84 -1.73 -2.43
C LEU A 493 16.72 -1.73 -3.95
N LEU A 494 16.62 -0.56 -4.60
CA LEU A 494 16.56 -0.45 -6.06
C LEU A 494 17.81 -1.02 -6.75
N SER A 495 18.96 -0.95 -6.11
CA SER A 495 20.22 -1.51 -6.62
C SER A 495 20.37 -3.00 -6.30
N TYR A 496 19.79 -3.47 -5.20
CA TYR A 496 19.87 -4.86 -4.74
C TYR A 496 18.94 -5.79 -5.47
N GLN A 497 17.74 -5.33 -5.88
CA GLN A 497 16.73 -6.20 -6.49
C GLN A 497 17.04 -6.56 -7.95
N ASN A 498 16.51 -7.72 -8.38
CA ASN A 498 16.49 -8.13 -9.78
C ASN A 498 15.17 -7.73 -10.44
N TYR A 499 15.23 -7.56 -11.75
CA TYR A 499 14.08 -7.12 -12.54
C TYR A 499 13.70 -8.22 -13.54
N PRO A 500 12.48 -8.81 -13.44
CA PRO A 500 12.01 -9.87 -14.35
C PRO A 500 11.96 -9.45 -15.82
N ILE A 501 11.83 -8.14 -16.08
CA ILE A 501 11.69 -7.55 -17.43
C ILE A 501 12.67 -6.39 -17.56
N LYS A 502 13.38 -6.35 -18.70
CA LYS A 502 14.44 -5.35 -18.96
C LYS A 502 13.89 -3.92 -18.95
N ALA A 503 12.72 -3.68 -19.55
CA ALA A 503 12.06 -2.37 -19.57
C ALA A 503 11.80 -1.80 -18.15
N ALA A 504 11.54 -2.66 -17.17
CA ALA A 504 11.37 -2.24 -15.79
C ALA A 504 12.69 -1.89 -15.11
N GLN A 505 13.75 -2.64 -15.39
CA GLN A 505 15.09 -2.31 -14.93
C GLN A 505 15.54 -0.93 -15.44
N ILE A 506 15.37 -0.70 -16.73
CA ILE A 506 15.77 0.56 -17.37
C ILE A 506 14.97 1.73 -16.76
N ALA A 507 13.65 1.63 -16.69
CA ALA A 507 12.79 2.67 -16.11
C ALA A 507 13.19 3.00 -14.67
N THR A 508 13.49 1.97 -13.86
CA THR A 508 13.92 2.15 -12.47
C THR A 508 15.30 2.80 -12.37
N GLN A 509 16.23 2.40 -13.20
CA GLN A 509 17.57 2.98 -13.20
C GLN A 509 17.57 4.45 -13.66
N GLU A 510 16.70 4.80 -14.62
CA GLU A 510 16.56 6.15 -15.15
C GLU A 510 16.08 7.15 -14.10
N PHE A 511 15.08 6.78 -13.30
CA PHE A 511 14.37 7.69 -12.39
C PHE A 511 14.52 7.34 -10.91
N ARG A 512 14.87 6.11 -10.55
CA ARG A 512 14.99 5.61 -9.16
C ARG A 512 13.79 6.01 -8.28
N PRO A 513 12.54 5.73 -8.69
CA PRO A 513 11.36 6.23 -8.01
C PRO A 513 11.13 5.53 -6.67
N LEU A 514 10.74 6.31 -5.66
CA LEU A 514 10.38 5.86 -4.32
C LEU A 514 8.97 6.34 -3.96
N GLY A 515 8.35 5.67 -2.99
CA GLY A 515 7.10 6.10 -2.38
C GLY A 515 7.18 5.94 -0.87
N VAL A 516 7.43 7.03 -0.15
CA VAL A 516 7.36 7.06 1.31
C VAL A 516 5.99 7.60 1.70
N GLY A 517 5.27 6.85 2.52
CA GLY A 517 3.92 7.19 2.98
C GLY A 517 3.86 7.55 4.46
N ILE A 518 2.65 7.48 5.00
CA ILE A 518 2.33 7.81 6.39
C ILE A 518 1.55 6.63 7.00
N VAL A 519 1.89 6.26 8.23
CA VAL A 519 1.07 5.35 9.05
C VAL A 519 0.76 5.99 10.39
N ASN A 520 -0.27 5.49 11.07
CA ASN A 520 -0.66 5.90 12.42
C ASN A 520 -1.17 7.35 12.51
N PHE A 521 -1.74 7.85 11.41
CA PHE A 521 -2.18 9.24 11.31
C PHE A 521 -3.36 9.54 12.25
N ALA A 522 -4.35 8.66 12.33
CA ALA A 522 -5.49 8.85 13.24
C ALA A 522 -5.06 8.92 14.72
N TYR A 523 -4.09 8.08 15.12
CA TYR A 523 -3.49 8.15 16.44
C TYR A 523 -2.74 9.47 16.65
N TRP A 524 -2.00 9.93 15.63
CA TRP A 524 -1.30 11.21 15.69
C TRP A 524 -2.26 12.38 15.87
N LEU A 525 -3.40 12.42 15.16
CA LEU A 525 -4.44 13.42 15.36
C LEU A 525 -5.00 13.36 16.78
N ALA A 526 -5.42 12.19 17.25
CA ALA A 526 -5.97 12.00 18.60
C ALA A 526 -4.99 12.43 19.70
N LYS A 527 -3.70 12.15 19.51
CA LYS A 527 -2.63 12.51 20.43
C LYS A 527 -2.39 14.01 20.50
N ASN A 528 -2.64 14.72 19.40
CA ASN A 528 -2.56 16.19 19.30
C ASN A 528 -3.90 16.87 19.61
N ASP A 529 -4.89 16.14 20.09
CA ASP A 529 -6.20 16.66 20.53
C ASP A 529 -7.00 17.32 19.40
N VAL A 530 -6.86 16.83 18.18
CA VAL A 530 -7.61 17.24 16.99
C VAL A 530 -8.21 16.02 16.28
N SER A 531 -9.26 16.23 15.49
CA SER A 531 -9.94 15.19 14.72
C SER A 531 -9.99 15.53 13.23
N TYR A 532 -10.45 14.61 12.39
CA TYR A 532 -10.57 14.84 10.95
C TYR A 532 -11.53 15.96 10.59
N THR A 533 -12.54 16.20 11.42
CA THR A 533 -13.54 17.26 11.21
C THR A 533 -13.18 18.58 11.91
N ASP A 534 -12.11 18.61 12.68
CA ASP A 534 -11.65 19.81 13.37
C ASP A 534 -10.84 20.71 12.39
N PRO A 535 -11.24 21.98 12.17
CA PRO A 535 -10.46 22.89 11.35
C PRO A 535 -9.00 23.10 11.82
N ALA A 536 -8.73 22.98 13.12
CA ALA A 536 -7.38 23.08 13.66
C ALA A 536 -6.45 21.96 13.15
N ALA A 537 -7.01 20.81 12.75
CA ALA A 537 -6.24 19.73 12.16
C ALA A 537 -5.59 20.13 10.83
N LEU A 538 -6.23 20.97 10.03
CA LEU A 538 -5.73 21.39 8.72
C LEU A 538 -4.39 22.12 8.83
N GLU A 539 -4.28 23.09 9.75
CA GLU A 539 -3.02 23.82 9.96
C GLU A 539 -1.92 22.94 10.54
N LEU A 540 -2.26 22.07 11.50
CA LEU A 540 -1.31 21.13 12.08
C LEU A 540 -0.78 20.15 11.01
N VAL A 541 -1.67 19.63 10.17
CA VAL A 541 -1.30 18.75 9.05
C VAL A 541 -0.44 19.50 8.03
N ASN A 542 -0.79 20.74 7.70
CA ASN A 542 -0.03 21.58 6.78
C ASN A 542 1.43 21.74 7.25
N GLN A 543 1.64 22.05 8.52
CA GLN A 543 2.96 22.24 9.11
C GLN A 543 3.81 20.94 9.08
N TYR A 544 3.22 19.81 9.50
CA TYR A 544 3.94 18.53 9.53
C TYR A 544 4.19 17.96 8.14
N ALA A 545 3.23 18.13 7.22
CA ALA A 545 3.38 17.66 5.83
C ALA A 545 4.44 18.46 5.08
N GLU A 546 4.54 19.77 5.32
CA GLU A 546 5.61 20.61 4.78
C GLU A 546 6.99 20.08 5.19
N ALA A 547 7.21 19.87 6.49
CA ALA A 547 8.48 19.38 7.00
C ALA A 547 8.82 17.97 6.48
N TRP A 548 7.83 17.07 6.49
CA TRP A 548 7.98 15.70 5.99
C TRP A 548 8.39 15.68 4.51
N SER A 549 7.71 16.46 3.67
CA SER A 549 8.04 16.59 2.24
C SER A 549 9.43 17.19 2.04
N TYR A 550 9.74 18.28 2.75
CA TYR A 550 11.05 18.93 2.69
C TYR A 550 12.18 17.96 3.01
N TYR A 551 12.09 17.23 4.12
CA TYR A 551 13.17 16.32 4.54
C TYR A 551 13.31 15.08 3.64
N LEU A 552 12.23 14.60 3.02
CA LEU A 552 12.31 13.54 2.01
C LEU A 552 13.05 14.01 0.76
N ILE A 553 12.71 15.19 0.24
CA ILE A 553 13.38 15.76 -0.95
C ILE A 553 14.83 16.08 -0.61
N LYS A 554 15.10 16.69 0.54
CA LYS A 554 16.46 16.98 1.02
C LYS A 554 17.29 15.71 1.12
N ALA A 555 16.75 14.63 1.70
CA ALA A 555 17.47 13.36 1.82
C ALA A 555 17.88 12.80 0.46
N SER A 556 17.05 12.91 -0.55
CA SER A 556 17.35 12.46 -1.91
C SER A 556 18.35 13.40 -2.62
N ALA A 557 18.29 14.71 -2.36
CA ALA A 557 19.26 15.68 -2.86
C ALA A 557 20.63 15.47 -2.22
N ASP A 558 20.70 15.20 -0.92
CA ASP A 558 21.95 14.87 -0.21
C ASP A 558 22.53 13.56 -0.74
N LEU A 559 21.69 12.57 -1.01
CA LEU A 559 22.10 11.29 -1.58
C LEU A 559 22.60 11.44 -3.05
N ALA A 560 22.08 12.43 -3.79
CA ALA A 560 22.59 12.77 -5.12
C ALA A 560 24.02 13.33 -5.07
N ILE A 561 24.40 14.08 -4.04
CA ILE A 561 25.77 14.52 -3.82
C ILE A 561 26.68 13.32 -3.55
N GLU A 562 26.22 12.37 -2.73
CA GLU A 562 27.00 11.21 -2.30
C GLU A 562 27.16 10.14 -3.40
N LYS A 563 26.07 9.82 -4.12
CA LYS A 563 25.97 8.68 -5.05
C LYS A 563 25.68 9.07 -6.50
N GLY A 564 25.56 10.35 -6.80
CA GLY A 564 25.12 10.88 -8.09
C GLY A 564 23.60 10.94 -8.23
N ALA A 565 23.13 11.91 -9.01
CA ALA A 565 21.72 12.03 -9.39
C ALA A 565 21.25 10.83 -10.24
N CYS A 566 19.96 10.60 -10.34
CA CYS A 566 19.41 9.64 -11.30
C CYS A 566 19.68 10.12 -12.74
N THR A 567 19.79 9.19 -13.68
CA THR A 567 20.30 9.52 -15.04
C THR A 567 19.40 10.49 -15.82
N ARG A 568 18.09 10.48 -15.53
CA ARG A 568 17.10 11.38 -16.12
C ARG A 568 16.62 12.46 -15.13
N SER A 569 17.45 12.85 -14.16
CA SER A 569 17.14 13.93 -13.21
C SER A 569 16.70 15.22 -13.91
N LYS A 570 17.31 15.56 -15.07
CA LYS A 570 16.96 16.75 -15.85
C LYS A 570 15.57 16.71 -16.50
N ASP A 571 14.97 15.52 -16.62
CA ASP A 571 13.62 15.35 -17.16
C ASP A 571 12.56 15.49 -16.04
N THR A 572 13.01 15.72 -14.82
CA THR A 572 12.17 16.03 -13.66
C THR A 572 12.10 17.53 -13.41
N LYS A 573 11.04 17.97 -12.77
CA LYS A 573 10.90 19.34 -12.25
C LYS A 573 11.94 19.63 -11.16
N TYR A 574 12.30 18.62 -10.37
CA TYR A 574 13.38 18.73 -9.38
C TYR A 574 14.73 19.15 -10.01
N GLY A 575 15.04 18.63 -11.21
CA GLY A 575 16.26 19.02 -11.92
C GLY A 575 16.31 20.50 -12.31
N ASP A 576 15.15 21.17 -12.40
CA ASP A 576 15.05 22.62 -12.59
C ASP A 576 14.88 23.38 -11.26
N GLY A 577 14.89 22.69 -10.13
CA GLY A 577 14.62 23.26 -8.82
C GLY A 577 13.15 23.60 -8.59
N ILE A 578 12.21 22.99 -9.33
CA ILE A 578 10.78 23.16 -9.14
C ILE A 578 10.31 22.09 -8.14
N LEU A 579 9.65 22.53 -7.09
CA LEU A 579 9.26 21.75 -5.92
C LEU A 579 7.73 21.57 -5.85
N PRO A 580 7.19 20.64 -5.06
CA PRO A 580 5.74 20.51 -4.86
C PRO A 580 5.07 21.81 -4.43
N VAL A 581 5.73 22.61 -3.61
CA VAL A 581 5.24 23.93 -3.16
C VAL A 581 5.10 24.98 -4.27
N ASP A 582 5.59 24.71 -5.49
CA ASP A 582 5.47 25.60 -6.64
C ASP A 582 4.36 25.19 -7.61
N THR A 583 3.84 23.98 -7.50
CA THR A 583 2.99 23.37 -8.55
C THR A 583 1.64 22.85 -8.06
N TYR A 584 1.37 22.95 -6.75
CA TYR A 584 0.11 22.52 -6.18
C TYR A 584 -1.07 23.41 -6.61
N LYS A 585 -2.26 22.90 -6.44
CA LYS A 585 -3.51 23.62 -6.72
C LYS A 585 -3.74 24.69 -5.65
N THR A 586 -3.55 25.96 -6.01
CA THR A 586 -3.54 27.09 -5.05
C THR A 586 -4.87 27.30 -4.33
N GLU A 587 -5.99 26.78 -4.87
CA GLU A 587 -7.30 26.81 -4.19
C GLU A 587 -7.28 26.09 -2.84
N VAL A 588 -6.34 25.17 -2.59
CA VAL A 588 -6.18 24.54 -1.27
C VAL A 588 -5.78 25.53 -0.18
N ASP A 589 -5.20 26.67 -0.53
CA ASP A 589 -4.86 27.73 0.43
C ASP A 589 -6.10 28.44 1.01
N GLU A 590 -7.29 28.15 0.49
CA GLU A 590 -8.55 28.51 1.18
C GLU A 590 -8.75 27.73 2.50
N LEU A 591 -8.09 26.59 2.64
CA LEU A 591 -8.20 25.69 3.79
C LEU A 591 -7.14 25.93 4.86
N VAL A 592 -5.99 26.51 4.49
CA VAL A 592 -4.82 26.72 5.37
C VAL A 592 -4.22 28.09 5.13
N THR A 593 -3.80 28.76 6.21
CA THR A 593 -3.31 30.13 6.17
C THR A 593 -1.83 30.27 6.53
N ASP A 594 -1.24 29.24 7.12
CA ASP A 594 0.15 29.26 7.57
C ASP A 594 1.11 29.35 6.38
N LYS A 595 2.11 30.22 6.53
CA LYS A 595 3.19 30.35 5.55
C LYS A 595 4.16 29.20 5.64
N LEU A 596 4.83 28.91 4.53
CA LEU A 596 5.93 27.95 4.47
C LEU A 596 7.04 28.33 5.44
N THR A 597 7.54 27.34 6.19
CA THR A 597 8.53 27.52 7.27
C THR A 597 9.89 26.89 6.96
N MET A 598 9.92 25.91 6.03
CA MET A 598 11.13 25.21 5.68
C MET A 598 11.99 26.03 4.70
N PRO A 599 13.33 25.86 4.70
CA PRO A 599 14.25 26.64 3.84
C PRO A 599 14.26 26.13 2.39
N TRP A 600 13.13 26.22 1.70
CA TRP A 600 12.92 25.73 0.35
C TRP A 600 13.89 26.29 -0.69
N GLU A 601 14.31 27.55 -0.55
CA GLU A 601 15.20 28.19 -1.52
C GLU A 601 16.62 27.57 -1.51
N GLU A 602 17.12 27.16 -0.34
CA GLU A 602 18.40 26.47 -0.21
C GLU A 602 18.32 25.11 -0.89
N LEU A 603 17.25 24.36 -0.66
CA LEU A 603 17.02 23.08 -1.30
C LEU A 603 16.86 23.20 -2.82
N ARG A 604 16.17 24.24 -3.28
CA ARG A 604 16.01 24.56 -4.70
C ARG A 604 17.36 24.77 -5.38
N GLN A 605 18.23 25.54 -4.75
CA GLN A 605 19.58 25.78 -5.27
C GLN A 605 20.40 24.48 -5.33
N GLN A 606 20.36 23.68 -4.26
CA GLN A 606 21.02 22.37 -4.23
C GLN A 606 20.56 21.47 -5.37
N LEU A 607 19.24 21.38 -5.63
CA LEU A 607 18.69 20.57 -6.71
C LEU A 607 19.15 21.03 -8.10
N ARG A 608 19.25 22.34 -8.33
CA ARG A 608 19.81 22.89 -9.60
C ARG A 608 21.28 22.53 -9.79
N ASP A 609 22.04 22.52 -8.71
CA ASP A 609 23.49 22.28 -8.74
C ASP A 609 23.83 20.79 -8.89
N THR A 610 23.10 19.91 -8.18
CA THR A 610 23.44 18.48 -8.05
C THR A 610 22.42 17.52 -8.61
N GLY A 611 21.20 18.00 -8.93
CA GLY A 611 20.08 17.15 -9.33
C GLY A 611 19.47 16.39 -8.14
N ILE A 612 18.61 15.44 -8.45
CA ILE A 612 17.91 14.56 -7.50
C ILE A 612 18.31 13.09 -7.71
N ARG A 613 18.49 12.34 -6.62
CA ARG A 613 18.77 10.90 -6.69
C ARG A 613 17.54 10.08 -7.07
N ASN A 614 16.37 10.45 -6.55
CA ASN A 614 15.12 9.75 -6.70
C ASN A 614 14.07 10.71 -7.27
N ALA A 615 13.54 10.41 -8.44
CA ALA A 615 12.62 11.30 -9.17
C ALA A 615 11.28 11.49 -8.47
N THR A 616 10.85 10.54 -7.63
CA THR A 616 9.68 10.65 -6.75
C THR A 616 10.03 10.14 -5.36
N LEU A 617 9.33 10.64 -4.34
CA LEU A 617 9.64 10.37 -2.95
C LEU A 617 8.41 10.06 -2.10
N MET A 618 7.22 10.55 -2.46
CA MET A 618 6.04 10.51 -1.61
C MET A 618 4.86 9.87 -2.31
N ALA A 619 4.24 8.88 -1.65
CA ALA A 619 2.99 8.27 -2.06
C ALA A 619 2.25 7.76 -0.83
N LEU A 620 0.94 7.98 -0.72
CA LEU A 620 0.17 7.47 0.41
C LEU A 620 -0.67 6.27 -0.01
N MET A 621 -0.19 5.09 0.39
CA MET A 621 -0.79 3.80 0.09
C MET A 621 -1.64 3.28 1.26
N PRO A 622 -2.57 2.32 1.01
CA PRO A 622 -3.16 1.52 2.07
C PRO A 622 -2.08 0.71 2.80
N SER A 623 -2.05 0.77 4.14
CA SER A 623 -0.99 0.15 4.95
C SER A 623 -1.51 -0.89 5.94
N GLU A 624 -2.68 -1.45 5.70
CA GLU A 624 -3.45 -2.21 6.68
C GLU A 624 -2.68 -3.36 7.35
N THR A 625 -1.92 -4.13 6.58
CA THR A 625 -1.18 -5.29 7.11
C THR A 625 0.08 -4.87 7.89
N SER A 626 0.87 -3.95 7.33
CA SER A 626 2.12 -3.53 7.96
C SER A 626 1.90 -2.57 9.13
N ALA A 627 0.82 -1.79 9.12
CA ALA A 627 0.43 -0.97 10.25
C ALA A 627 0.14 -1.82 11.52
N GLN A 628 -0.35 -3.06 11.35
CA GLN A 628 -0.57 -3.98 12.48
C GLN A 628 0.74 -4.35 13.19
N ILE A 629 1.86 -4.42 12.49
CA ILE A 629 3.17 -4.73 13.09
C ILE A 629 3.55 -3.72 14.18
N SER A 630 3.30 -2.45 13.94
CA SER A 630 3.58 -1.36 14.88
C SER A 630 2.42 -1.00 15.79
N ASN A 631 1.35 -1.79 15.78
CA ASN A 631 0.07 -1.44 16.42
C ASN A 631 -0.41 -0.04 16.02
N SER A 632 -0.25 0.32 14.76
CA SER A 632 -0.62 1.62 14.20
C SER A 632 -2.02 1.60 13.60
N THR A 633 -2.65 2.77 13.52
CA THR A 633 -3.83 2.96 12.67
C THR A 633 -3.44 2.90 11.21
N ASN A 634 -4.37 2.45 10.34
CA ASN A 634 -4.11 2.24 8.92
C ASN A 634 -3.86 3.55 8.18
N GLY A 635 -2.67 3.74 7.63
CA GLY A 635 -2.32 4.87 6.76
C GLY A 635 -2.77 6.21 7.32
N VAL A 636 -3.55 6.93 6.53
CA VAL A 636 -4.13 8.23 6.86
C VAL A 636 -5.64 8.19 7.15
N GLU A 637 -6.22 6.99 7.19
CA GLU A 637 -7.66 6.79 7.36
C GLU A 637 -8.11 6.85 8.82
N PRO A 638 -9.36 7.33 9.07
CA PRO A 638 -10.00 7.15 10.37
C PRO A 638 -10.21 5.66 10.68
N PRO A 639 -10.02 5.21 11.93
CA PRO A 639 -10.33 3.85 12.30
C PRO A 639 -11.84 3.59 12.18
N ARG A 640 -12.20 2.39 11.72
CA ARG A 640 -13.62 2.01 11.59
C ARG A 640 -14.28 1.73 12.94
N SER A 641 -13.49 1.19 13.88
CA SER A 641 -13.89 0.87 15.25
C SER A 641 -12.68 0.95 16.17
N TYR A 642 -12.91 0.99 17.48
CA TYR A 642 -11.82 0.97 18.47
C TYR A 642 -11.11 -0.39 18.55
N VAL A 643 -11.83 -1.47 18.26
CA VAL A 643 -11.29 -2.83 18.14
C VAL A 643 -11.60 -3.35 16.76
N SER A 644 -10.60 -3.45 15.91
CA SER A 644 -10.74 -4.07 14.61
C SER A 644 -10.65 -5.59 14.72
N ILE A 645 -11.53 -6.31 14.02
CA ILE A 645 -11.58 -7.77 14.00
C ILE A 645 -11.50 -8.23 12.55
N LYS A 646 -10.38 -8.88 12.18
CA LYS A 646 -10.23 -9.50 10.88
C LYS A 646 -10.33 -11.00 11.00
N GLN A 647 -11.17 -11.61 10.17
CA GLN A 647 -11.21 -13.05 10.04
C GLN A 647 -10.03 -13.53 9.20
N SER A 648 -9.29 -14.51 9.69
CA SER A 648 -8.23 -15.20 8.97
C SER A 648 -8.48 -16.71 8.99
N LYS A 649 -7.75 -17.46 8.17
CA LYS A 649 -7.82 -18.94 8.18
C LYS A 649 -7.46 -19.52 9.55
N ASP A 650 -6.66 -18.81 10.33
CA ASP A 650 -6.13 -19.25 11.63
C ASP A 650 -6.92 -18.68 12.83
N GLY A 651 -8.00 -17.90 12.57
CA GLY A 651 -8.86 -17.29 13.61
C GLY A 651 -9.05 -15.79 13.43
N SER A 652 -9.71 -15.16 14.39
CA SER A 652 -9.96 -13.71 14.40
C SER A 652 -8.72 -12.95 14.87
N LEU A 653 -8.21 -12.05 14.04
CA LEU A 653 -7.18 -11.09 14.43
C LEU A 653 -7.85 -9.87 15.06
N LYS A 654 -7.62 -9.66 16.34
CA LYS A 654 -8.13 -8.50 17.08
C LYS A 654 -7.01 -7.49 17.32
N GLN A 655 -7.26 -6.23 16.98
CA GLN A 655 -6.35 -5.12 17.25
C GLN A 655 -7.11 -3.97 17.87
N VAL A 656 -6.60 -3.44 18.97
CA VAL A 656 -7.15 -2.25 19.64
C VAL A 656 -6.34 -1.03 19.21
N VAL A 657 -7.01 0.08 18.92
CA VAL A 657 -6.32 1.34 18.56
C VAL A 657 -5.31 1.76 19.63
N PRO A 658 -4.17 2.39 19.24
CA PRO A 658 -3.12 2.77 20.17
C PRO A 658 -3.64 3.63 21.32
N GLU A 659 -3.12 3.40 22.53
CA GLU A 659 -3.46 4.14 23.75
C GLU A 659 -4.98 4.34 23.99
N TYR A 660 -5.81 3.35 23.61
CA TYR A 660 -7.27 3.41 23.65
C TYR A 660 -7.82 4.05 24.92
N ARG A 661 -7.36 3.60 26.10
CA ARG A 661 -7.87 4.09 27.39
C ARG A 661 -7.68 5.58 27.62
N LYS A 662 -6.59 6.15 27.09
CA LYS A 662 -6.28 7.58 27.23
C LYS A 662 -6.95 8.41 26.14
N LEU A 663 -7.10 7.84 24.95
CA LEU A 663 -7.44 8.60 23.74
C LEU A 663 -8.80 8.23 23.13
N LYS A 664 -9.58 7.30 23.74
CA LYS A 664 -10.85 6.86 23.12
C LYS A 664 -11.81 8.00 22.78
N ASN A 665 -11.88 9.04 23.61
CA ASN A 665 -12.76 10.19 23.41
C ASN A 665 -12.16 11.24 22.44
N LYS A 666 -10.94 11.01 21.92
CA LYS A 666 -10.22 11.88 20.99
C LYS A 666 -10.10 11.27 19.60
N TYR A 667 -10.29 9.96 19.48
CA TYR A 667 -10.42 9.29 18.19
C TYR A 667 -11.75 9.65 17.54
N GLU A 668 -11.72 10.00 16.26
CA GLU A 668 -12.91 10.11 15.43
C GLU A 668 -13.01 8.86 14.56
N LEU A 669 -14.08 8.09 14.72
CA LEU A 669 -14.30 6.87 13.94
C LEU A 669 -14.87 7.20 12.56
N LEU A 670 -14.53 6.39 11.57
CA LEU A 670 -14.94 6.58 10.18
C LEU A 670 -16.46 6.71 10.04
N TRP A 671 -17.20 5.85 10.71
CA TRP A 671 -18.67 5.76 10.56
C TRP A 671 -19.44 6.74 11.47
N ASP A 672 -18.76 7.49 12.34
CA ASP A 672 -19.32 8.58 13.12
C ASP A 672 -19.27 9.92 12.37
N GLN A 673 -18.51 9.99 11.28
CA GLN A 673 -18.44 11.18 10.43
C GLN A 673 -19.73 11.36 9.64
N LYS A 674 -20.35 12.53 9.78
CA LYS A 674 -21.58 12.88 9.04
C LYS A 674 -21.36 13.03 7.53
N SER A 675 -20.14 13.34 7.14
CA SER A 675 -19.73 13.59 5.75
C SER A 675 -18.23 13.28 5.62
N PRO A 676 -17.76 12.81 4.46
CA PRO A 676 -16.33 12.63 4.20
C PRO A 676 -15.56 13.96 4.05
N GLU A 677 -16.22 15.11 4.09
CA GLU A 677 -15.63 16.42 3.76
C GLU A 677 -14.39 16.76 4.60
N GLY A 678 -14.42 16.50 5.93
CA GLY A 678 -13.28 16.75 6.81
C GLY A 678 -12.04 15.95 6.41
N TYR A 679 -12.23 14.65 6.22
CA TYR A 679 -11.17 13.76 5.72
C TYR A 679 -10.63 14.20 4.35
N LEU A 680 -11.52 14.51 3.40
CA LEU A 680 -11.13 14.92 2.05
C LEU A 680 -10.34 16.24 2.04
N LYS A 681 -10.68 17.20 2.92
CA LYS A 681 -9.92 18.45 3.10
C LYS A 681 -8.50 18.18 3.62
N ILE A 682 -8.35 17.27 4.57
CA ILE A 682 -7.03 16.83 5.06
C ILE A 682 -6.23 16.18 3.93
N MET A 683 -6.86 15.31 3.12
CA MET A 683 -6.18 14.71 1.95
C MET A 683 -5.74 15.75 0.94
N ALA A 684 -6.52 16.81 0.72
CA ALA A 684 -6.15 17.94 -0.14
C ALA A 684 -4.93 18.70 0.40
N VAL A 685 -4.87 18.97 1.69
CA VAL A 685 -3.71 19.60 2.34
C VAL A 685 -2.47 18.72 2.24
N LEU A 686 -2.59 17.41 2.46
CA LEU A 686 -1.48 16.47 2.27
C LEU A 686 -1.02 16.44 0.81
N GLN A 687 -1.97 16.41 -0.15
CA GLN A 687 -1.65 16.36 -1.58
C GLN A 687 -0.83 17.58 -2.05
N LYS A 688 -0.96 18.73 -1.39
CA LYS A 688 -0.14 19.93 -1.65
C LYS A 688 1.37 19.63 -1.65
N TYR A 689 1.81 18.69 -0.81
CA TYR A 689 3.22 18.39 -0.58
C TYR A 689 3.68 17.09 -1.23
N ILE A 690 2.79 16.31 -1.86
CA ILE A 690 3.08 14.96 -2.36
C ILE A 690 3.30 14.98 -3.87
N ASP A 691 4.46 14.50 -4.30
CA ASP A 691 4.84 14.43 -5.72
C ASP A 691 4.09 13.35 -6.50
N GLN A 692 3.75 12.23 -5.89
CA GLN A 692 2.84 11.23 -6.49
C GLN A 692 1.40 11.45 -6.01
N SER A 693 0.68 10.43 -5.59
CA SER A 693 -0.73 10.53 -5.24
C SER A 693 -1.06 9.91 -3.88
N ILE A 694 -2.33 9.98 -3.52
CA ILE A 694 -2.91 9.42 -2.30
C ILE A 694 -4.03 8.46 -2.72
N SER A 695 -4.08 7.27 -2.12
CA SER A 695 -5.23 6.37 -2.22
C SER A 695 -6.41 6.94 -1.42
N VAL A 696 -7.09 7.95 -1.97
CA VAL A 696 -8.16 8.68 -1.25
C VAL A 696 -9.47 7.90 -1.33
N ASN A 697 -9.96 7.46 -0.17
CA ASN A 697 -11.27 6.83 -0.07
C ASN A 697 -12.37 7.87 0.13
N THR A 698 -13.56 7.57 -0.37
CA THR A 698 -14.78 8.31 -0.04
C THR A 698 -15.71 7.40 0.74
N SER A 699 -16.06 7.78 1.96
CA SER A 699 -16.84 6.93 2.86
C SER A 699 -18.10 7.65 3.32
N TYR A 700 -19.25 7.00 3.20
CA TYR A 700 -20.54 7.55 3.54
C TYR A 700 -21.31 6.64 4.50
N ASN A 701 -21.89 7.23 5.54
CA ASN A 701 -22.82 6.53 6.41
C ASN A 701 -24.26 6.99 6.06
N PRO A 702 -25.07 6.14 5.44
CA PRO A 702 -26.44 6.48 5.00
C PRO A 702 -27.31 7.01 6.13
N LYS A 703 -27.09 6.59 7.37
CA LYS A 703 -27.85 7.03 8.56
C LYS A 703 -27.87 8.54 8.80
N PHE A 704 -26.92 9.27 8.22
CA PHE A 704 -26.88 10.74 8.34
C PHE A 704 -27.65 11.46 7.23
N TYR A 705 -28.26 10.73 6.29
CA TYR A 705 -28.99 11.30 5.16
C TYR A 705 -30.49 10.94 5.24
N GLU A 706 -31.31 11.77 4.60
CA GLU A 706 -32.75 11.57 4.55
C GLU A 706 -33.10 10.22 3.89
N GLU A 707 -34.05 9.49 4.46
CA GLU A 707 -34.42 8.13 4.05
C GLU A 707 -33.22 7.13 3.95
N GLU A 708 -32.13 7.40 4.66
CA GLU A 708 -30.89 6.62 4.59
C GLU A 708 -30.33 6.48 3.14
N LYS A 709 -30.56 7.51 2.31
CA LYS A 709 -30.10 7.56 0.92
C LYS A 709 -29.10 8.69 0.74
N ILE A 710 -27.93 8.38 0.23
CA ILE A 710 -26.89 9.37 -0.07
C ILE A 710 -27.32 10.14 -1.32
N PRO A 711 -27.57 11.47 -1.24
CA PRO A 711 -27.97 12.26 -2.41
C PRO A 711 -26.84 12.33 -3.45
N MET A 712 -27.19 12.22 -4.73
CA MET A 712 -26.22 12.39 -5.83
C MET A 712 -25.57 13.78 -5.78
N SER A 713 -26.30 14.81 -5.36
CA SER A 713 -25.80 16.18 -5.20
C SER A 713 -24.63 16.26 -4.18
N GLU A 714 -24.71 15.51 -3.07
CA GLU A 714 -23.62 15.44 -2.09
C GLU A 714 -22.39 14.75 -2.67
N MET A 715 -22.58 13.65 -3.40
CA MET A 715 -21.48 12.96 -4.07
C MET A 715 -20.80 13.86 -5.11
N PHE A 716 -21.56 14.62 -5.90
CA PHE A 716 -21.01 15.59 -6.84
C PHE A 716 -20.30 16.76 -6.16
N LYS A 717 -20.87 17.27 -5.08
CA LYS A 717 -20.21 18.31 -4.26
C LYS A 717 -18.81 17.86 -3.82
N HIS A 718 -18.69 16.67 -3.28
CA HIS A 718 -17.39 16.13 -2.84
C HIS A 718 -16.45 15.83 -4.02
N LEU A 719 -16.96 15.34 -5.13
CA LEU A 719 -16.18 15.12 -6.34
C LEU A 719 -15.56 16.43 -6.87
N VAL A 720 -16.38 17.48 -7.02
CA VAL A 720 -15.94 18.78 -7.47
C VAL A 720 -15.01 19.45 -6.46
N MET A 721 -15.26 19.28 -5.17
CA MET A 721 -14.36 19.76 -4.11
C MET A 721 -12.97 19.09 -4.18
N CYS A 722 -12.92 17.78 -4.37
CA CYS A 722 -11.66 17.05 -4.53
C CYS A 722 -10.87 17.57 -5.75
N TYR A 723 -11.55 17.80 -6.87
CA TYR A 723 -10.92 18.41 -8.05
C TYR A 723 -10.46 19.84 -7.78
N LYS A 724 -11.30 20.68 -7.17
CA LYS A 724 -10.97 22.06 -6.82
C LYS A 724 -9.67 22.15 -6.02
N TYR A 725 -9.50 21.30 -5.03
CA TYR A 725 -8.36 21.34 -4.11
C TYR A 725 -7.16 20.46 -4.53
N GLY A 726 -7.15 19.93 -5.74
CA GLY A 726 -5.97 19.31 -6.35
C GLY A 726 -5.77 17.84 -6.03
N ILE A 727 -6.76 17.13 -5.50
CA ILE A 727 -6.68 15.67 -5.30
C ILE A 727 -6.52 14.99 -6.66
N LYS A 728 -5.51 14.11 -6.78
CA LYS A 728 -5.15 13.46 -8.04
C LYS A 728 -5.99 12.21 -8.31
N THR A 729 -6.31 11.44 -7.27
CA THR A 729 -7.02 10.16 -7.41
C THR A 729 -8.07 9.96 -6.32
N LEU A 730 -9.14 9.24 -6.66
CA LEU A 730 -10.10 8.70 -5.71
C LEU A 730 -10.10 7.18 -5.84
N TYR A 731 -9.88 6.48 -4.72
CA TYR A 731 -9.77 5.03 -4.63
C TYR A 731 -11.12 4.38 -4.29
N TYR A 732 -11.30 3.73 -3.14
CA TYR A 732 -12.55 3.08 -2.79
C TYR A 732 -13.70 4.08 -2.57
N PHE A 733 -14.92 3.59 -2.84
CA PHE A 733 -16.15 4.20 -2.37
C PHE A 733 -16.78 3.26 -1.35
N ASN A 734 -16.82 3.67 -0.08
CA ASN A 734 -17.34 2.87 1.01
C ASN A 734 -18.70 3.37 1.44
N THR A 735 -19.62 2.45 1.69
CA THR A 735 -20.94 2.75 2.28
C THR A 735 -21.13 1.90 3.53
N TYR A 736 -21.51 2.51 4.65
CA TYR A 736 -21.81 1.77 5.87
C TYR A 736 -23.11 0.99 5.71
N ASP A 737 -23.08 -0.33 5.90
CA ASP A 737 -24.21 -1.25 5.74
C ASP A 737 -24.85 -1.68 7.07
N GLY A 738 -24.29 -1.25 8.21
CA GLY A 738 -24.78 -1.57 9.53
C GLY A 738 -24.40 -2.96 10.05
N GLN A 739 -23.67 -3.76 9.30
CA GLN A 739 -23.33 -5.14 9.68
C GLN A 739 -21.94 -5.28 10.39
N GLY A 740 -21.33 -4.16 10.80
CA GLY A 740 -19.97 -4.19 11.35
C GLY A 740 -18.92 -4.42 10.26
N GLU A 741 -17.68 -4.72 10.61
CA GLU A 741 -16.52 -4.83 9.70
C GLU A 741 -16.63 -5.95 8.64
N MET A 742 -17.69 -6.00 7.85
CA MET A 742 -17.62 -6.61 6.54
C MET A 742 -17.22 -5.50 5.56
N ASP A 743 -15.99 -5.57 5.09
CA ASP A 743 -15.57 -4.90 3.89
C ASP A 743 -16.63 -5.16 2.82
N VAL A 744 -17.23 -4.13 2.22
CA VAL A 744 -18.18 -4.29 1.12
C VAL A 744 -17.49 -4.91 -0.12
N GLY A 745 -16.20 -5.16 -0.01
CA GLY A 745 -15.40 -6.03 -0.87
C GLY A 745 -15.61 -7.53 -0.63
N SER A 746 -16.26 -8.00 0.44
CA SER A 746 -16.49 -9.42 0.74
C SER A 746 -17.94 -9.85 0.62
N ILE A 747 -18.66 -9.45 -0.43
CA ILE A 747 -19.87 -10.17 -0.82
C ILE A 747 -19.44 -11.50 -1.43
N VAL A 748 -19.40 -12.53 -0.60
CA VAL A 748 -19.33 -13.92 -1.05
C VAL A 748 -20.61 -14.20 -1.84
N ILE A 749 -20.50 -14.25 -3.15
CA ILE A 749 -21.51 -14.95 -3.95
C ILE A 749 -21.28 -16.43 -3.63
N GLU A 750 -22.14 -17.04 -2.83
CA GLU A 750 -22.23 -18.49 -2.72
C GLU A 750 -22.55 -19.04 -4.11
N THR A 751 -21.51 -19.33 -4.89
CA THR A 751 -21.63 -20.29 -5.97
C THR A 751 -21.41 -21.65 -5.33
N SER A 752 -22.43 -22.50 -5.39
CA SER A 752 -22.44 -23.87 -4.95
C SER A 752 -21.43 -24.73 -5.74
N ALA A 753 -20.15 -24.60 -5.36
CA ALA A 753 -19.09 -25.57 -5.67
C ALA A 753 -18.23 -25.70 -4.41
N PRO A 754 -18.02 -26.91 -3.90
CA PRO A 754 -17.25 -27.08 -2.67
C PRO A 754 -15.77 -26.79 -2.95
N GLY A 755 -15.21 -25.76 -2.33
CA GLY A 755 -13.78 -25.65 -2.18
C GLY A 755 -13.05 -24.34 -2.47
N ILE A 756 -13.72 -23.24 -2.78
CA ILE A 756 -13.01 -21.94 -2.95
C ILE A 756 -13.77 -20.86 -2.19
N ASN A 757 -13.30 -20.52 -1.00
CA ASN A 757 -13.70 -19.29 -0.33
C ASN A 757 -12.97 -18.12 -1.00
N GLU A 758 -13.66 -17.38 -1.84
CA GLU A 758 -13.20 -16.09 -2.35
C GLU A 758 -13.40 -15.04 -1.25
N SER A 759 -12.44 -14.92 -0.33
CA SER A 759 -12.32 -13.69 0.46
C SER A 759 -11.73 -12.62 -0.46
N GLU A 760 -12.43 -11.52 -0.66
CA GLU A 760 -11.93 -10.35 -1.39
C GLU A 760 -10.69 -9.80 -0.72
N GLU A 761 -9.64 -9.70 -1.49
CA GLU A 761 -8.30 -9.46 -1.00
C GLU A 761 -7.84 -8.07 -1.39
N ILE A 762 -7.61 -7.24 -0.37
CA ILE A 762 -6.70 -6.10 -0.50
C ILE A 762 -5.37 -6.67 -0.98
N CYS A 763 -4.79 -6.08 -2.02
CA CYS A 763 -3.50 -6.50 -2.52
C CYS A 763 -2.44 -6.31 -1.42
N ASP A 764 -2.07 -7.40 -0.75
CA ASP A 764 -0.99 -7.36 0.26
C ASP A 764 0.35 -6.90 -0.32
N SER A 765 0.53 -6.99 -1.64
CA SER A 765 1.75 -6.51 -2.28
C SER A 765 1.82 -4.98 -2.36
N CYS A 766 0.67 -4.29 -2.34
CA CYS A 766 0.60 -2.82 -2.32
C CYS A 766 0.38 -2.25 -0.91
N ALA A 767 0.04 -3.10 0.07
CA ALA A 767 -0.08 -2.67 1.46
C ALA A 767 1.30 -2.62 2.12
N ILE A 768 1.63 -1.51 2.73
CA ILE A 768 2.80 -1.39 3.64
C ILE A 768 2.49 -2.06 4.95
#